data_ac273dc5675c65de2b2a3b59280f4326
#
_entry.id   ac273dc5675c65de2b2a3b59280f4326
#
_cell.length_a   1.000
_cell.length_b   1.000
_cell.length_c   1.000
_cell.angle_alpha   90.00
_cell.angle_beta   90.00
_cell.angle_gamma   90.00
#
_symmetry.space_group_name_H-M   'P 1'
#
loop_
_entity.id
_entity.type
_entity.pdbx_description
1 polymer ?
#
loop_
_entity_poly.entity_id
_entity_poly.type
_entity_poly.pdbx_seq_one_letter_code
_entity_poly.pdbx_strand_id
1 'polypeptide(L)'
;MQNRSCARSLIREAKSRLATLYIQLFIMVVSFLAVNSPQVYAYDKSRNSRPPTSFEGSTAAGSNSPAQDDLGHAEKDKATPAGSSGLSAPGDRPRQPQEYLREGVAVEFTIEPVAARKGGASELLEGAEATIRFKITDTNAGKALSNLRPAAWIDQREAEKTSDPRACREKVQSFLQPSFNNRPDIDLNAYFILALNHEPNISVIDPLSGFGGTKLYTLVSLPGPGEDWVMSADKKRLYVSMPLVNQVAVIDTLTWKLIANIDAGVKPTRIALQQDGKYLWVENDGPEGKDSGVTVIDTPILKVAAQLNTGMGHHEIAFTDDDRWAFVSNKQSGTLSVIDVRKLAGVTDIKVGSLPTALAFSPLSKAVYVANEGDGTIVAIDGLRFEILARMKAQPGLRMVRIPPDGRFGFVANRTASTVYIFDLATNRLVHAVSVGPAPDQITFTRQFAYVRSADSEFVTMIKITDLGKEAQEVAVTRFPAGQKAPRESPSTSLADAIVPAPEEGAVLVANPADKMIYFYTEGMAAPMGSFQNYRREPKAVLVLDNSLRESPPGVYTATVRLTGAGRYDLAFLLDSPRLFNCFDVTVAENPDLPKQKAVAIKIEPLLQDTSVRVGAAYKLRFKASDSSSNQPQADLKDMGVLVFLAPGIWQQREWAKPLGDGVYEMSFLPPQAGVYYVYFQCPSLGIQLNHIPPLTLNATKGDGVSGANAPEP
;
A
#
# COMPACT_ATOMS: atom_id res chain seq x y z
N MET A 1 -24.93 -22.80 68.10
CA MET A 1 -24.24 -23.83 67.27
C MET A 1 -24.97 -24.23 65.97
N GLN A 2 -26.13 -23.69 65.69
CA GLN A 2 -26.96 -24.07 64.52
C GLN A 2 -26.59 -23.38 63.21
N ASN A 3 -25.92 -22.21 63.19
CA ASN A 3 -25.62 -21.46 61.97
C ASN A 3 -24.37 -21.92 61.15
N ARG A 4 -23.55 -22.80 61.67
CA ARG A 4 -22.39 -23.34 60.94
C ARG A 4 -22.67 -24.59 60.07
N SER A 5 -23.79 -25.29 60.38
CA SER A 5 -24.18 -26.47 59.60
C SER A 5 -24.84 -26.12 58.26
N CYS A 6 -25.65 -25.08 58.21
CA CYS A 6 -26.36 -24.65 56.97
C CYS A 6 -25.39 -24.08 55.93
N ALA A 7 -24.35 -23.31 56.33
CA ALA A 7 -23.36 -22.77 55.41
C ALA A 7 -22.48 -23.86 54.78
N ARG A 8 -22.18 -24.95 55.48
CA ARG A 8 -21.39 -26.07 54.92
C ARG A 8 -22.19 -26.92 53.91
N SER A 9 -23.51 -27.01 54.07
CA SER A 9 -24.40 -27.69 53.11
C SER A 9 -24.48 -26.92 51.80
N LEU A 10 -24.68 -25.60 51.84
CA LEU A 10 -24.77 -24.73 50.65
C LEU A 10 -23.45 -24.67 49.84
N ILE A 11 -22.31 -24.67 50.51
CA ILE A 11 -20.99 -24.71 49.86
C ILE A 11 -20.74 -26.06 49.17
N ARG A 12 -21.22 -27.17 49.77
CA ARG A 12 -21.09 -28.50 49.17
C ARG A 12 -21.97 -28.67 47.92
N GLU A 13 -23.18 -28.13 47.94
CA GLU A 13 -24.10 -28.15 46.80
C GLU A 13 -23.64 -27.24 45.65
N ALA A 14 -23.07 -26.05 45.97
CA ALA A 14 -22.47 -25.17 44.96
C ALA A 14 -21.23 -25.79 44.27
N LYS A 15 -20.37 -26.49 45.05
CA LYS A 15 -19.22 -27.20 44.48
C LYS A 15 -19.63 -28.38 43.60
N SER A 16 -20.69 -29.12 43.96
CA SER A 16 -21.24 -30.20 43.14
C SER A 16 -21.80 -29.67 41.82
N ARG A 17 -22.56 -28.58 41.83
CA ARG A 17 -23.11 -27.96 40.61
C ARG A 17 -22.02 -27.39 39.71
N LEU A 18 -20.96 -26.79 40.28
CA LEU A 18 -19.81 -26.31 39.49
C LEU A 18 -19.05 -27.47 38.82
N ALA A 19 -18.85 -28.59 39.52
CA ALA A 19 -18.20 -29.77 38.93
C ALA A 19 -18.99 -30.37 37.78
N THR A 20 -20.33 -30.41 37.89
CA THR A 20 -21.21 -30.91 36.84
C THR A 20 -21.19 -29.99 35.62
N LEU A 21 -21.15 -28.66 35.83
CA LEU A 21 -21.04 -27.68 34.75
C LEU A 21 -19.69 -27.80 34.00
N TYR A 22 -18.60 -28.03 34.73
CA TYR A 22 -17.26 -28.24 34.12
C TYR A 22 -17.21 -29.51 33.28
N ILE A 23 -17.83 -30.60 33.73
CA ILE A 23 -17.90 -31.86 32.98
C ILE A 23 -18.73 -31.69 31.74
N GLN A 24 -19.86 -30.99 31.79
CA GLN A 24 -20.69 -30.70 30.62
C GLN A 24 -19.97 -29.79 29.59
N LEU A 25 -19.22 -28.77 30.06
CA LEU A 25 -18.43 -27.91 29.20
C LEU A 25 -17.26 -28.68 28.54
N PHE A 26 -16.61 -29.59 29.28
CA PHE A 26 -15.53 -30.44 28.75
C PHE A 26 -16.03 -31.41 27.67
N ILE A 27 -17.21 -32.02 27.87
CA ILE A 27 -17.84 -32.90 26.89
C ILE A 27 -18.23 -32.11 25.63
N MET A 28 -18.72 -30.86 25.79
CA MET A 28 -19.05 -29.98 24.66
C MET A 28 -17.81 -29.59 23.84
N VAL A 29 -16.71 -29.27 24.50
CA VAL A 29 -15.43 -28.92 23.83
C VAL A 29 -14.82 -30.13 23.12
N VAL A 30 -14.87 -31.32 23.72
CA VAL A 30 -14.37 -32.56 23.10
C VAL A 30 -15.23 -32.96 21.88
N SER A 31 -16.56 -32.77 21.96
CA SER A 31 -17.46 -33.03 20.83
C SER A 31 -17.24 -32.02 19.70
N PHE A 32 -16.91 -30.77 19.99
CA PHE A 32 -16.61 -29.75 19.00
C PHE A 32 -15.24 -29.97 18.29
N LEU A 33 -14.28 -30.54 19.00
CA LEU A 33 -12.97 -30.93 18.44
C LEU A 33 -13.03 -32.17 17.57
N ALA A 34 -13.96 -33.08 17.83
CA ALA A 34 -14.17 -34.29 17.03
C ALA A 34 -14.88 -34.05 15.68
N VAL A 35 -15.60 -32.93 15.53
CA VAL A 35 -16.34 -32.58 14.29
C VAL A 35 -15.50 -31.76 13.31
N ASN A 36 -14.37 -31.17 13.78
CA ASN A 36 -13.52 -30.29 12.97
C ASN A 36 -12.15 -30.87 12.59
N SER A 37 -12.00 -32.17 12.44
CA SER A 37 -10.79 -32.75 11.86
C SER A 37 -10.84 -32.64 10.33
N PRO A 38 -9.86 -31.99 9.66
CA PRO A 38 -9.82 -31.97 8.20
C PRO A 38 -9.53 -33.38 7.68
N GLN A 39 -10.43 -33.90 6.88
CA GLN A 39 -10.18 -35.12 6.09
C GLN A 39 -9.08 -34.85 5.06
N VAL A 40 -7.94 -35.50 5.24
CA VAL A 40 -6.89 -35.59 4.24
C VAL A 40 -7.39 -36.52 3.14
N TYR A 41 -7.69 -35.97 1.96
CA TYR A 41 -7.97 -36.75 0.75
C TYR A 41 -6.64 -37.30 0.21
N ALA A 42 -6.45 -38.59 0.40
CA ALA A 42 -5.44 -39.37 -0.31
C ALA A 42 -5.91 -39.59 -1.76
N TYR A 43 -5.13 -39.14 -2.72
CA TYR A 43 -5.35 -39.33 -4.15
C TYR A 43 -4.91 -40.74 -4.55
N ASP A 44 -5.88 -41.62 -4.81
CA ASP A 44 -5.61 -42.99 -5.34
C ASP A 44 -5.58 -42.96 -6.87
N LYS A 45 -4.42 -43.37 -7.42
CA LYS A 45 -4.19 -43.57 -8.83
C LYS A 45 -4.60 -44.99 -9.21
N SER A 46 -5.86 -45.22 -9.58
CA SER A 46 -6.20 -46.29 -10.51
C SER A 46 -7.70 -46.32 -10.83
N ARG A 47 -8.10 -45.94 -12.03
CA ARG A 47 -9.00 -46.69 -12.90
C ARG A 47 -9.43 -45.93 -14.13
N ASN A 48 -8.96 -46.40 -15.26
CA ASN A 48 -9.56 -46.19 -16.58
C ASN A 48 -10.99 -46.77 -16.61
N SER A 49 -11.97 -45.99 -17.14
CA SER A 49 -13.06 -46.55 -17.96
C SER A 49 -13.82 -45.42 -18.67
N ARG A 50 -14.10 -45.70 -19.93
CA ARG A 50 -14.70 -44.88 -20.98
C ARG A 50 -16.18 -44.54 -20.74
N PRO A 51 -16.74 -43.54 -21.48
CA PRO A 51 -18.11 -43.12 -21.39
C PRO A 51 -19.03 -43.93 -22.32
N PRO A 52 -20.35 -43.89 -22.16
CA PRO A 52 -21.32 -44.35 -23.14
C PRO A 52 -21.80 -43.25 -24.09
N THR A 53 -21.88 -43.64 -25.35
CA THR A 53 -22.57 -43.14 -26.53
C THR A 53 -24.09 -42.90 -26.26
N SER A 54 -24.88 -42.09 -26.97
CA SER A 54 -25.11 -41.98 -28.40
C SER A 54 -26.20 -40.90 -28.68
N PHE A 55 -26.33 -40.28 -29.82
CA PHE A 55 -27.25 -40.48 -30.93
C PHE A 55 -26.90 -39.51 -32.07
N GLU A 56 -26.59 -40.02 -33.23
CA GLU A 56 -27.15 -40.00 -34.58
C GLU A 56 -27.46 -38.62 -35.19
N GLY A 57 -27.18 -38.30 -36.41
CA GLY A 57 -26.80 -39.11 -37.55
C GLY A 57 -26.57 -38.27 -38.80
N SER A 58 -26.04 -38.96 -39.76
CA SER A 58 -26.31 -38.93 -41.22
C SER A 58 -25.38 -38.07 -42.06
N THR A 59 -24.52 -38.68 -42.77
CA THR A 59 -24.28 -39.14 -44.17
C THR A 59 -23.50 -38.07 -44.97
N ALA A 60 -22.55 -38.33 -45.87
CA ALA A 60 -22.02 -39.54 -46.48
C ALA A 60 -20.68 -39.24 -47.18
N ALA A 61 -19.82 -40.28 -47.32
CA ALA A 61 -18.98 -40.68 -48.41
C ALA A 61 -17.88 -39.75 -48.95
N GLY A 62 -16.69 -40.14 -49.12
CA GLY A 62 -16.00 -41.32 -49.58
C GLY A 62 -14.51 -41.12 -49.71
N SER A 63 -13.85 -42.12 -49.33
CA SER A 63 -12.84 -42.99 -49.94
C SER A 63 -11.42 -42.47 -50.15
N ASN A 64 -10.55 -43.29 -49.57
CA ASN A 64 -9.24 -43.81 -50.02
C ASN A 64 -7.95 -43.23 -49.48
N SER A 65 -7.37 -44.01 -48.56
CA SER A 65 -5.94 -44.25 -48.42
C SER A 65 -5.47 -45.27 -49.50
N PRO A 66 -4.16 -45.54 -49.76
CA PRO A 66 -3.09 -45.74 -48.76
C PRO A 66 -1.66 -45.37 -49.18
N ALA A 67 -0.77 -45.44 -48.16
CA ALA A 67 0.56 -46.03 -48.16
C ALA A 67 1.79 -45.26 -48.66
N GLN A 68 2.72 -45.15 -47.75
CA GLN A 68 4.11 -45.62 -47.68
C GLN A 68 5.23 -44.85 -48.44
N ASP A 69 6.26 -44.60 -47.59
CA ASP A 69 7.72 -44.70 -47.79
C ASP A 69 8.40 -43.70 -48.77
N ASP A 70 9.37 -42.96 -48.41
CA ASP A 70 10.77 -43.27 -48.15
C ASP A 70 11.68 -42.02 -48.25
N LEU A 71 12.69 -41.98 -47.37
CA LEU A 71 14.07 -41.51 -47.52
C LEU A 71 14.46 -40.24 -48.33
N GLY A 72 14.97 -39.28 -47.56
CA GLY A 72 16.32 -38.72 -47.80
C GLY A 72 16.50 -37.74 -48.97
N HIS A 73 16.88 -36.52 -48.58
CA HIS A 73 18.11 -35.91 -49.15
C HIS A 73 18.47 -34.61 -48.42
N ALA A 74 19.72 -34.58 -47.97
CA ALA A 74 20.38 -33.38 -47.47
C ALA A 74 20.73 -32.46 -48.65
N GLU A 75 20.35 -31.21 -48.55
CA GLU A 75 20.89 -30.17 -49.44
C GLU A 75 21.62 -29.10 -48.62
N LYS A 76 22.90 -29.00 -48.93
CA LYS A 76 23.82 -27.96 -48.44
C LYS A 76 23.56 -26.68 -49.17
N ASP A 77 23.22 -25.62 -48.47
CA ASP A 77 23.33 -24.28 -49.00
C ASP A 77 24.47 -23.49 -48.38
N LYS A 78 25.23 -22.92 -49.28
CA LYS A 78 26.50 -22.25 -49.10
C LYS A 78 26.32 -20.90 -48.44
N ALA A 79 27.09 -20.68 -47.37
CA ALA A 79 27.35 -19.32 -46.84
C ALA A 79 28.26 -18.54 -47.77
N THR A 80 27.81 -17.35 -48.21
CA THR A 80 28.64 -16.34 -48.85
C THR A 80 29.06 -15.33 -47.76
N PRO A 81 30.33 -14.93 -47.64
CA PRO A 81 30.74 -13.95 -46.67
C PRO A 81 30.48 -12.56 -47.18
N ALA A 82 29.64 -11.77 -46.49
CA ALA A 82 29.47 -10.37 -46.71
C ALA A 82 30.52 -9.57 -45.94
N GLY A 83 31.04 -8.59 -46.62
CA GLY A 83 32.22 -7.82 -46.31
C GLY A 83 32.20 -7.00 -45.04
N SER A 84 33.40 -6.78 -44.58
CA SER A 84 33.77 -5.83 -43.55
C SER A 84 33.28 -4.39 -43.87
N SER A 85 32.42 -3.84 -43.03
CA SER A 85 32.18 -2.41 -42.99
C SER A 85 32.25 -1.93 -41.53
N GLY A 86 33.07 -0.95 -41.38
CA GLY A 86 33.44 -0.05 -40.31
C GLY A 86 32.69 -0.08 -39.00
N LEU A 87 33.46 -0.18 -37.93
CA LEU A 87 33.09 0.21 -36.58
C LEU A 87 32.61 1.66 -36.55
N SER A 88 31.31 1.86 -36.57
CA SER A 88 30.70 3.12 -36.12
C SER A 88 30.50 3.09 -34.63
N ALA A 89 30.86 4.15 -33.94
CA ALA A 89 30.69 4.34 -32.53
C ALA A 89 29.24 4.07 -32.07
N PRO A 90 28.99 3.56 -30.86
CA PRO A 90 27.66 3.36 -30.33
C PRO A 90 27.09 4.69 -29.86
N GLY A 91 26.37 5.38 -30.73
CA GLY A 91 25.63 6.59 -30.43
C GLY A 91 24.42 6.71 -31.34
N ASP A 92 23.26 6.96 -30.74
CA ASP A 92 22.02 7.41 -31.36
C ASP A 92 21.21 6.43 -32.23
N ARG A 93 20.85 5.27 -31.71
CA ARG A 93 19.63 4.61 -32.19
C ARG A 93 18.68 4.43 -31.02
N PRO A 94 17.39 4.82 -31.13
CA PRO A 94 16.38 4.45 -30.15
C PRO A 94 16.39 2.92 -30.02
N ARG A 95 16.35 2.42 -28.78
CA ARG A 95 16.31 0.97 -28.53
C ARG A 95 15.10 0.41 -29.24
N GLN A 96 15.31 -0.57 -30.13
CA GLN A 96 14.21 -1.24 -30.81
C GLN A 96 13.40 -2.02 -29.76
N PRO A 97 12.05 -1.98 -29.83
CA PRO A 97 11.21 -2.81 -28.99
C PRO A 97 11.59 -4.28 -29.14
N GLN A 98 11.62 -4.99 -28.04
CA GLN A 98 11.79 -6.45 -28.07
C GLN A 98 10.40 -7.08 -28.18
N GLU A 99 10.20 -7.93 -29.17
CA GLU A 99 8.93 -8.60 -29.42
C GLU A 99 9.00 -10.09 -29.08
N TYR A 100 7.97 -10.58 -28.43
CA TYR A 100 7.77 -12.00 -28.15
C TYR A 100 6.41 -12.43 -28.69
N LEU A 101 6.43 -13.41 -29.60
CA LEU A 101 5.25 -13.91 -30.29
C LEU A 101 5.00 -15.37 -29.92
N ARG A 102 3.83 -15.69 -29.38
CA ARG A 102 3.42 -17.05 -29.07
C ARG A 102 1.91 -17.16 -28.93
N GLU A 103 1.35 -18.29 -29.39
CA GLU A 103 -0.07 -18.66 -29.25
C GLU A 103 -1.05 -17.55 -29.69
N GLY A 104 -0.69 -16.83 -30.76
CA GLY A 104 -1.53 -15.75 -31.29
C GLY A 104 -1.46 -14.43 -30.48
N VAL A 105 -0.58 -14.34 -29.50
CA VAL A 105 -0.35 -13.14 -28.70
C VAL A 105 1.05 -12.57 -28.97
N ALA A 106 1.14 -11.30 -29.28
CA ALA A 106 2.38 -10.54 -29.35
C ALA A 106 2.53 -9.66 -28.09
N VAL A 107 3.71 -9.76 -27.46
CA VAL A 107 4.12 -8.91 -26.35
C VAL A 107 5.30 -8.07 -26.79
N GLU A 108 5.07 -6.78 -26.99
CA GLU A 108 6.08 -5.78 -27.31
C GLU A 108 6.57 -5.14 -26.02
N PHE A 109 7.86 -5.28 -25.71
CA PHE A 109 8.50 -4.72 -24.52
C PHE A 109 9.38 -3.53 -24.88
N THR A 110 9.23 -2.43 -24.14
CA THR A 110 10.12 -1.28 -24.17
C THR A 110 10.49 -0.83 -22.76
N ILE A 111 11.69 -0.27 -22.62
CA ILE A 111 12.15 0.38 -21.39
C ILE A 111 12.90 1.66 -21.74
N GLU A 112 12.46 2.78 -21.18
CA GLU A 112 12.94 4.12 -21.50
C GLU A 112 13.27 4.90 -20.23
N PRO A 113 14.34 5.72 -20.21
CA PRO A 113 14.62 6.59 -19.06
C PRO A 113 13.52 7.65 -18.92
N VAL A 114 13.08 7.93 -17.69
CA VAL A 114 12.05 8.95 -17.38
C VAL A 114 12.55 10.36 -17.70
N ALA A 115 13.82 10.65 -17.45
CA ALA A 115 14.46 11.94 -17.75
C ALA A 115 15.42 11.77 -18.91
N ALA A 116 15.12 12.35 -20.06
CA ALA A 116 16.08 12.46 -21.16
C ALA A 116 17.17 13.47 -20.79
N ARG A 117 18.45 13.09 -20.87
CA ARG A 117 19.56 14.05 -20.79
C ARG A 117 19.54 15.04 -21.97
N LYS A 118 19.90 16.30 -21.70
CA LYS A 118 20.18 17.27 -22.77
C LYS A 118 21.38 16.73 -23.58
N GLY A 119 21.10 16.13 -24.76
CA GLY A 119 22.12 15.54 -25.62
C GLY A 119 21.71 14.26 -26.34
N GLY A 120 20.48 13.76 -26.17
CA GLY A 120 19.89 12.77 -27.06
C GLY A 120 20.19 11.29 -26.76
N ALA A 121 20.99 10.93 -25.76
CA ALA A 121 21.24 9.52 -25.46
C ALA A 121 20.09 8.88 -24.65
N SER A 122 19.38 7.94 -25.26
CA SER A 122 18.32 7.11 -24.63
C SER A 122 18.91 5.96 -23.81
N GLU A 123 20.04 6.19 -23.12
CA GLU A 123 20.74 5.16 -22.37
C GLU A 123 20.19 5.03 -20.96
N LEU A 124 19.93 3.78 -20.52
CA LEU A 124 19.56 3.49 -19.14
C LEU A 124 20.81 3.56 -18.29
N LEU A 125 20.78 4.40 -17.27
CA LEU A 125 21.89 4.59 -16.34
C LEU A 125 21.53 4.02 -14.97
N GLU A 126 22.53 3.52 -14.27
CA GLU A 126 22.35 3.10 -12.87
C GLU A 126 21.87 4.26 -11.98
N GLY A 127 21.00 3.97 -11.03
CA GLY A 127 20.40 4.97 -10.16
C GLY A 127 19.32 5.84 -10.82
N ALA A 128 19.18 5.79 -12.17
CA ALA A 128 18.16 6.53 -12.89
C ALA A 128 16.82 5.78 -12.92
N GLU A 129 15.75 6.54 -13.13
CA GLU A 129 14.42 5.98 -13.30
C GLU A 129 14.14 5.65 -14.75
N ALA A 130 13.45 4.52 -14.96
CA ALA A 130 13.02 4.07 -16.27
C ALA A 130 11.54 3.67 -16.25
N THR A 131 10.85 3.96 -17.34
CA THR A 131 9.49 3.50 -17.59
C THR A 131 9.54 2.21 -18.39
N ILE A 132 8.96 1.16 -17.81
CA ILE A 132 8.72 -0.13 -18.45
C ILE A 132 7.35 -0.10 -19.09
N ARG A 133 7.28 -0.67 -20.30
CA ARG A 133 6.02 -0.78 -21.05
C ARG A 133 5.93 -2.13 -21.72
N PHE A 134 4.79 -2.81 -21.51
CA PHE A 134 4.38 -3.97 -22.28
C PHE A 134 3.13 -3.61 -23.08
N LYS A 135 3.18 -3.78 -24.41
CA LYS A 135 2.01 -3.68 -25.27
C LYS A 135 1.64 -5.09 -25.69
N ILE A 136 0.41 -5.50 -25.39
CA ILE A 136 -0.06 -6.87 -25.64
C ILE A 136 -1.16 -6.82 -26.67
N THR A 137 -0.98 -7.57 -27.77
CA THR A 137 -1.89 -7.59 -28.91
C THR A 137 -2.24 -8.99 -29.36
N ASP A 138 -3.47 -9.20 -29.80
CA ASP A 138 -3.89 -10.39 -30.54
C ASP A 138 -3.37 -10.25 -31.99
N THR A 139 -2.53 -11.17 -32.42
CA THR A 139 -1.92 -11.16 -33.74
C THR A 139 -2.90 -11.47 -34.87
N ASN A 140 -3.98 -12.22 -34.58
CA ASN A 140 -4.98 -12.58 -35.57
C ASN A 140 -5.95 -11.43 -35.83
N ALA A 141 -6.36 -10.73 -34.75
CA ALA A 141 -7.31 -9.63 -34.81
C ALA A 141 -6.63 -8.26 -34.98
N GLY A 142 -5.32 -8.15 -34.74
CA GLY A 142 -4.58 -6.88 -34.70
C GLY A 142 -5.04 -5.92 -33.60
N LYS A 143 -5.74 -6.44 -32.58
CA LYS A 143 -6.33 -5.64 -31.49
C LYS A 143 -5.51 -5.74 -30.21
N ALA A 144 -5.47 -4.62 -29.47
CA ALA A 144 -4.92 -4.61 -28.12
C ALA A 144 -5.73 -5.52 -27.19
N LEU A 145 -5.03 -6.35 -26.42
CA LEU A 145 -5.62 -7.22 -25.40
C LEU A 145 -5.62 -6.48 -24.06
N SER A 146 -6.78 -6.01 -23.65
CA SER A 146 -7.01 -5.27 -22.41
C SER A 146 -7.52 -6.15 -21.27
N ASN A 147 -7.48 -5.61 -20.04
CA ASN A 147 -7.91 -6.30 -18.81
C ASN A 147 -7.14 -7.60 -18.51
N LEU A 148 -5.90 -7.71 -18.98
CA LEU A 148 -5.00 -8.78 -18.60
C LEU A 148 -4.29 -8.45 -17.29
N ARG A 149 -3.69 -9.47 -16.68
CA ARG A 149 -2.87 -9.32 -15.45
C ARG A 149 -1.47 -9.86 -15.72
N PRO A 150 -0.65 -9.14 -16.50
CA PRO A 150 0.73 -9.53 -16.69
C PRO A 150 1.51 -9.38 -15.39
N ALA A 151 2.35 -10.37 -15.08
CA ALA A 151 3.30 -10.28 -13.99
C ALA A 151 4.73 -10.13 -14.56
N ALA A 152 5.56 -9.33 -13.90
CA ALA A 152 6.93 -9.16 -14.31
C ALA A 152 7.88 -8.88 -13.14
N TRP A 153 9.13 -9.28 -13.31
CA TRP A 153 10.20 -9.14 -12.32
C TRP A 153 11.50 -8.77 -13.02
N ILE A 154 12.32 -7.95 -12.39
CA ILE A 154 13.65 -7.60 -12.89
C ILE A 154 14.68 -8.17 -11.93
N ASP A 155 15.72 -8.77 -12.49
CA ASP A 155 16.77 -9.40 -11.71
C ASP A 155 18.10 -9.35 -12.46
N GLN A 156 19.17 -8.98 -11.76
CA GLN A 156 20.48 -8.86 -12.36
C GLN A 156 20.99 -10.24 -12.80
N ARG A 157 21.50 -10.29 -14.03
CA ARG A 157 22.04 -11.54 -14.59
C ARG A 157 23.44 -11.79 -14.07
N GLU A 158 23.68 -12.94 -13.51
CA GLU A 158 25.04 -13.40 -13.20
C GLU A 158 25.86 -13.54 -14.50
N ALA A 159 27.13 -13.12 -14.46
CA ALA A 159 27.97 -12.92 -15.65
C ALA A 159 28.13 -14.16 -16.56
N GLU A 160 27.90 -15.37 -16.05
CA GLU A 160 28.13 -16.63 -16.76
C GLU A 160 26.86 -17.29 -17.34
N LYS A 161 25.65 -16.79 -17.05
CA LYS A 161 24.41 -17.43 -17.51
C LYS A 161 23.89 -16.79 -18.79
N THR A 162 23.80 -17.61 -19.86
CA THR A 162 23.11 -17.26 -21.11
C THR A 162 21.58 -17.34 -20.92
N SER A 163 20.82 -16.50 -21.65
CA SER A 163 19.35 -16.55 -21.66
C SER A 163 18.88 -17.83 -22.40
N ASP A 164 18.61 -18.88 -21.63
CA ASP A 164 17.95 -20.11 -22.12
C ASP A 164 16.45 -20.01 -21.74
N PRO A 165 15.52 -20.38 -22.65
CA PRO A 165 14.09 -20.44 -22.35
C PRO A 165 13.72 -21.33 -21.15
N ARG A 166 14.51 -22.37 -20.86
CA ARG A 166 14.33 -23.21 -19.66
C ARG A 166 14.70 -22.44 -18.40
N ALA A 167 15.85 -21.76 -18.41
CA ALA A 167 16.30 -20.92 -17.31
C ALA A 167 15.30 -19.78 -17.02
N CYS A 168 14.70 -19.19 -18.06
CA CYS A 168 13.65 -18.19 -17.89
C CYS A 168 12.41 -18.75 -17.19
N ARG A 169 11.94 -19.93 -17.57
CA ARG A 169 10.80 -20.58 -16.91
C ARG A 169 11.09 -20.89 -15.44
N GLU A 170 12.26 -21.43 -15.15
CA GLU A 170 12.70 -21.73 -13.79
C GLU A 170 12.79 -20.45 -12.94
N LYS A 171 13.30 -19.37 -13.52
CA LYS A 171 13.38 -18.05 -12.91
C LYS A 171 11.99 -17.51 -12.56
N VAL A 172 11.03 -17.53 -13.49
CA VAL A 172 9.64 -17.13 -13.22
C VAL A 172 9.01 -18.00 -12.13
N GLN A 173 9.22 -19.34 -12.18
CA GLN A 173 8.69 -20.23 -11.15
C GLN A 173 9.26 -19.94 -9.77
N SER A 174 10.54 -19.59 -9.70
CA SER A 174 11.18 -19.21 -8.43
C SER A 174 10.59 -17.92 -7.83
N PHE A 175 10.24 -16.95 -8.66
CA PHE A 175 9.62 -15.71 -8.22
C PHE A 175 8.14 -15.86 -7.81
N LEU A 176 7.43 -16.84 -8.38
CA LEU A 176 6.08 -17.19 -7.96
C LEU A 176 6.03 -17.87 -6.57
N GLN A 177 7.15 -18.40 -6.09
CA GLN A 177 7.32 -18.95 -4.75
C GLN A 177 8.49 -18.25 -4.04
N PRO A 178 8.35 -16.97 -3.70
CA PRO A 178 9.46 -16.20 -3.17
C PRO A 178 9.94 -16.79 -1.84
N SER A 179 11.22 -17.05 -1.77
CA SER A 179 11.94 -17.44 -0.56
C SER A 179 12.96 -16.36 -0.20
N PHE A 180 13.51 -16.44 1.00
CA PHE A 180 14.54 -15.50 1.44
C PHE A 180 15.74 -15.39 0.48
N ASN A 181 16.13 -16.50 -0.15
CA ASN A 181 17.29 -16.58 -1.05
C ASN A 181 16.93 -16.36 -2.53
N ASN A 182 15.68 -16.10 -2.85
CA ASN A 182 15.19 -16.10 -4.22
C ASN A 182 14.19 -14.95 -4.45
N ARG A 183 14.66 -13.75 -4.22
CA ARG A 183 13.91 -12.52 -4.48
C ARG A 183 14.45 -11.84 -5.73
N PRO A 184 13.58 -11.33 -6.60
CA PRO A 184 14.01 -10.46 -7.69
C PRO A 184 14.54 -9.13 -7.11
N ASP A 185 15.42 -8.45 -7.83
CA ASP A 185 15.86 -7.12 -7.47
C ASP A 185 14.69 -6.12 -7.46
N ILE A 186 13.77 -6.26 -8.42
CA ILE A 186 12.55 -5.45 -8.52
C ILE A 186 11.36 -6.34 -8.85
N ASP A 187 10.31 -6.26 -8.06
CA ASP A 187 9.03 -6.93 -8.29
C ASP A 187 8.01 -5.91 -8.82
N LEU A 188 7.61 -6.08 -10.09
CA LEU A 188 6.61 -5.22 -10.75
C LEU A 188 5.16 -5.63 -10.45
N ASN A 189 4.96 -6.52 -9.50
CA ASN A 189 3.64 -6.94 -9.03
C ASN A 189 3.40 -6.51 -7.59
N ALA A 190 4.43 -5.93 -6.96
CA ALA A 190 4.43 -5.62 -5.55
C ALA A 190 3.61 -4.36 -5.23
N TYR A 191 2.91 -4.42 -4.12
CA TYR A 191 2.35 -3.27 -3.44
C TYR A 191 2.64 -3.34 -1.95
N PHE A 192 2.58 -2.21 -1.27
CA PHE A 192 2.71 -2.14 0.17
C PHE A 192 1.41 -1.66 0.80
N ILE A 193 1.06 -2.27 1.92
CA ILE A 193 -0.01 -1.80 2.80
C ILE A 193 0.65 -0.97 3.90
N LEU A 194 0.27 0.30 3.98
CA LEU A 194 0.73 1.22 5.01
C LEU A 194 -0.34 1.34 6.08
N ALA A 195 0.03 1.20 7.34
CA ALA A 195 -0.86 1.46 8.46
C ALA A 195 -0.35 2.64 9.27
N LEU A 196 -1.12 3.73 9.33
CA LEU A 196 -0.89 4.82 10.27
C LEU A 196 -1.37 4.38 11.64
N ASN A 197 -0.48 4.37 12.62
CA ASN A 197 -0.78 3.87 13.93
C ASN A 197 -1.16 4.96 14.93
N HIS A 198 -1.83 4.59 16.02
CA HIS A 198 -2.02 5.49 17.15
C HIS A 198 -0.68 5.84 17.80
N GLU A 199 0.27 4.92 17.79
CA GLU A 199 1.65 5.18 18.15
C GLU A 199 2.34 6.04 17.07
N PRO A 200 3.39 6.81 17.40
CA PRO A 200 4.08 7.68 16.44
C PRO A 200 4.92 6.89 15.44
N ASN A 201 4.27 6.08 14.62
CA ASN A 201 4.92 5.29 13.57
C ASN A 201 3.94 4.85 12.48
N ILE A 202 4.50 4.41 11.36
CA ILE A 202 3.78 3.78 10.25
C ILE A 202 4.32 2.38 10.08
N SER A 203 3.43 1.38 10.06
CA SER A 203 3.79 0.03 9.64
C SER A 203 3.74 -0.06 8.12
N VAL A 204 4.81 -0.58 7.53
CA VAL A 204 4.88 -0.91 6.10
C VAL A 204 4.82 -2.43 5.98
N ILE A 205 3.78 -2.94 5.35
CA ILE A 205 3.49 -4.37 5.23
C ILE A 205 3.63 -4.77 3.77
N ASP A 206 4.42 -5.80 3.49
CA ASP A 206 4.56 -6.42 2.18
C ASP A 206 3.63 -7.66 2.14
N PRO A 207 2.48 -7.59 1.44
CA PRO A 207 1.52 -8.68 1.44
C PRO A 207 1.99 -9.93 0.69
N LEU A 208 2.89 -9.75 -0.28
CA LEU A 208 3.37 -10.83 -1.16
C LEU A 208 4.60 -11.52 -0.58
N SER A 209 5.54 -10.74 -0.06
CA SER A 209 6.82 -11.26 0.39
C SER A 209 7.07 -10.87 1.85
N GLY A 210 7.32 -11.85 2.70
CA GLY A 210 7.72 -11.63 4.08
C GLY A 210 9.19 -11.96 4.33
N PHE A 211 9.75 -11.48 5.43
CA PHE A 211 11.07 -11.83 5.92
C PHE A 211 10.94 -12.55 7.26
N GLY A 212 11.61 -13.70 7.42
CA GLY A 212 11.60 -14.43 8.68
C GLY A 212 10.20 -14.81 9.20
N GLY A 213 9.24 -15.08 8.31
CA GLY A 213 7.86 -15.42 8.66
C GLY A 213 6.96 -14.21 8.98
N THR A 214 7.46 -12.99 8.80
CA THR A 214 6.67 -11.76 8.98
C THR A 214 6.43 -11.04 7.65
N LYS A 215 5.25 -10.47 7.49
CA LYS A 215 4.88 -9.57 6.38
C LYS A 215 5.28 -8.11 6.65
N LEU A 216 5.69 -7.78 7.86
CA LEU A 216 6.17 -6.44 8.20
C LEU A 216 7.48 -6.17 7.45
N TYR A 217 7.47 -5.22 6.54
CA TYR A 217 8.65 -4.81 5.79
C TYR A 217 9.54 -3.87 6.60
N THR A 218 8.95 -2.83 7.19
CA THR A 218 9.64 -1.87 8.09
C THR A 218 8.66 -1.08 8.94
N LEU A 219 9.20 -0.36 9.90
CA LEU A 219 8.50 0.65 10.68
C LEU A 219 9.14 2.01 10.44
N VAL A 220 8.33 2.99 10.05
CA VAL A 220 8.76 4.37 9.93
C VAL A 220 8.40 5.11 11.21
N SER A 221 9.40 5.49 12.00
CA SER A 221 9.19 6.27 13.21
C SER A 221 8.90 7.73 12.89
N LEU A 222 7.93 8.31 13.57
CA LEU A 222 7.54 9.70 13.45
C LEU A 222 7.89 10.48 14.74
N PRO A 223 8.15 11.79 14.67
CA PRO A 223 8.34 12.64 15.85
C PRO A 223 7.13 12.73 16.77
N GLY A 224 5.93 12.57 16.23
CA GLY A 224 4.67 12.58 16.95
C GLY A 224 3.63 11.69 16.26
N PRO A 225 2.51 11.37 16.92
CA PRO A 225 1.41 10.63 16.29
C PRO A 225 0.91 11.35 15.05
N GLY A 226 0.80 10.62 13.94
CA GLY A 226 0.22 11.16 12.71
C GLY A 226 -1.31 11.27 12.80
N GLU A 227 -1.92 12.22 12.10
CA GLU A 227 -3.37 12.41 12.06
C GLU A 227 -3.97 12.15 10.68
N ASP A 228 -3.39 12.76 9.65
CA ASP A 228 -3.79 12.58 8.27
C ASP A 228 -2.55 12.41 7.39
N TRP A 229 -2.72 11.83 6.22
CA TRP A 229 -1.63 11.61 5.28
C TRP A 229 -2.06 11.70 3.82
N VAL A 230 -1.12 12.05 2.95
CA VAL A 230 -1.33 12.05 1.50
C VAL A 230 -0.06 11.60 0.79
N MET A 231 -0.25 10.80 -0.25
CA MET A 231 0.82 10.32 -1.13
C MET A 231 1.00 11.28 -2.31
N SER A 232 2.24 11.57 -2.70
CA SER A 232 2.51 12.27 -3.95
C SER A 232 2.03 11.47 -5.16
N ALA A 233 1.67 12.16 -6.25
CA ALA A 233 1.17 11.51 -7.47
C ALA A 233 2.18 10.54 -8.09
N ASP A 234 3.48 10.85 -7.97
CA ASP A 234 4.58 9.98 -8.39
C ASP A 234 4.91 8.87 -7.38
N LYS A 235 4.15 8.80 -6.26
CA LYS A 235 4.28 7.81 -5.17
C LYS A 235 5.63 7.80 -4.45
N LYS A 236 6.47 8.83 -4.63
CA LYS A 236 7.81 8.89 -4.04
C LYS A 236 7.85 9.50 -2.65
N ARG A 237 6.83 10.26 -2.28
CA ARG A 237 6.76 10.95 -0.99
C ARG A 237 5.41 10.70 -0.33
N LEU A 238 5.47 10.41 0.95
CA LEU A 238 4.32 10.37 1.83
C LEU A 238 4.42 11.52 2.82
N TYR A 239 3.39 12.36 2.87
CA TYR A 239 3.28 13.47 3.80
C TYR A 239 2.33 13.08 4.92
N VAL A 240 2.69 13.40 6.17
CA VAL A 240 1.91 13.04 7.37
C VAL A 240 1.81 14.23 8.29
N SER A 241 0.61 14.68 8.60
CA SER A 241 0.38 15.71 9.60
C SER A 241 0.52 15.18 11.02
N MET A 242 1.14 15.94 11.90
CA MET A 242 1.41 15.60 13.30
C MET A 242 0.98 16.74 14.23
N PRO A 243 -0.30 16.78 14.66
CA PRO A 243 -0.85 17.91 15.41
C PRO A 243 -0.13 18.19 16.74
N LEU A 244 0.34 17.16 17.44
CA LEU A 244 0.97 17.30 18.76
C LEU A 244 2.36 17.96 18.71
N VAL A 245 3.02 17.94 17.56
CA VAL A 245 4.35 18.55 17.36
C VAL A 245 4.33 19.71 16.36
N ASN A 246 3.14 20.09 15.85
CA ASN A 246 2.93 21.19 14.90
C ASN A 246 3.72 21.04 13.58
N GLN A 247 3.93 19.81 13.13
CA GLN A 247 4.75 19.52 11.96
C GLN A 247 4.06 18.60 10.95
N VAL A 248 4.56 18.65 9.74
CA VAL A 248 4.33 17.64 8.68
C VAL A 248 5.61 16.87 8.45
N ALA A 249 5.55 15.54 8.61
CA ALA A 249 6.61 14.63 8.25
C ALA A 249 6.59 14.37 6.75
N VAL A 250 7.77 14.30 6.12
CA VAL A 250 7.96 13.91 4.72
C VAL A 250 8.79 12.64 4.68
N ILE A 251 8.21 11.58 4.12
CA ILE A 251 8.82 10.25 4.07
C ILE A 251 9.11 9.91 2.61
N ASP A 252 10.32 9.49 2.32
CA ASP A 252 10.70 8.89 1.04
C ASP A 252 10.22 7.44 1.00
N THR A 253 9.35 7.10 0.06
CA THR A 253 8.72 5.77 -0.03
C THR A 253 9.61 4.71 -0.64
N LEU A 254 10.72 5.08 -1.29
CA LEU A 254 11.67 4.13 -1.82
C LEU A 254 12.60 3.59 -0.70
N THR A 255 13.04 4.50 0.16
CA THR A 255 14.00 4.18 1.24
C THR A 255 13.33 4.05 2.61
N TRP A 256 12.05 4.43 2.71
CA TRP A 256 11.29 4.53 3.95
C TRP A 256 11.93 5.40 5.02
N LYS A 257 12.71 6.40 4.57
CA LYS A 257 13.34 7.39 5.45
C LYS A 257 12.45 8.60 5.64
N LEU A 258 12.44 9.07 6.87
CA LEU A 258 11.99 10.43 7.18
C LEU A 258 13.03 11.42 6.65
N ILE A 259 12.67 12.18 5.61
CA ILE A 259 13.61 13.11 4.93
C ILE A 259 13.47 14.55 5.40
N ALA A 260 12.31 14.94 5.92
CA ALA A 260 12.08 16.25 6.49
C ALA A 260 10.96 16.24 7.52
N ASN A 261 11.01 17.18 8.48
CA ASN A 261 9.90 17.62 9.30
C ASN A 261 9.75 19.13 9.07
N ILE A 262 8.56 19.55 8.63
CA ILE A 262 8.28 20.92 8.25
C ILE A 262 7.34 21.51 9.31
N ASP A 263 7.70 22.65 9.89
CA ASP A 263 6.79 23.37 10.79
C ASP A 263 5.60 23.87 9.99
N ALA A 264 4.41 23.39 10.31
CA ALA A 264 3.22 23.53 9.48
C ALA A 264 2.09 24.33 10.15
N GLY A 265 2.44 25.25 11.04
CA GLY A 265 1.47 26.04 11.79
C GLY A 265 0.92 25.29 13.01
N VAL A 266 -0.08 25.89 13.65
CA VAL A 266 -0.65 25.35 14.90
C VAL A 266 -1.58 24.19 14.59
N LYS A 267 -1.37 23.06 15.28
CA LYS A 267 -2.23 21.86 15.26
C LYS A 267 -2.64 21.43 13.83
N PRO A 268 -1.65 21.11 12.95
CA PRO A 268 -1.93 20.65 11.59
C PRO A 268 -2.70 19.32 11.63
N THR A 269 -3.89 19.26 11.08
CA THR A 269 -4.71 18.03 11.05
C THR A 269 -4.94 17.56 9.63
N ARG A 270 -5.92 18.13 8.89
CA ARG A 270 -6.18 17.73 7.51
C ARG A 270 -5.08 18.20 6.56
N ILE A 271 -4.67 17.35 5.64
CA ILE A 271 -3.74 17.70 4.57
C ILE A 271 -4.31 17.33 3.20
N ALA A 272 -4.05 18.17 2.20
CA ALA A 272 -4.46 17.97 0.83
C ALA A 272 -3.36 18.38 -0.14
N LEU A 273 -3.05 17.49 -1.10
CA LEU A 273 -2.06 17.76 -2.13
C LEU A 273 -2.75 18.16 -3.43
N GLN A 274 -2.27 19.20 -4.09
CA GLN A 274 -2.73 19.56 -5.43
C GLN A 274 -2.46 18.44 -6.44
N GLN A 275 -3.25 18.40 -7.53
CA GLN A 275 -3.08 17.35 -8.55
C GLN A 275 -1.75 17.48 -9.29
N ASP A 276 -1.25 18.71 -9.51
CA ASP A 276 0.06 18.98 -10.07
C ASP A 276 1.22 18.66 -9.10
N GLY A 277 0.89 18.36 -7.83
CA GLY A 277 1.84 18.02 -6.78
C GLY A 277 2.68 19.19 -6.29
N LYS A 278 2.44 20.42 -6.74
CA LYS A 278 3.29 21.58 -6.42
C LYS A 278 3.16 22.05 -4.98
N TYR A 279 1.94 22.14 -4.47
CA TYR A 279 1.69 22.58 -3.10
C TYR A 279 0.92 21.55 -2.30
N LEU A 280 1.41 21.33 -1.08
CA LEU A 280 0.69 20.64 -0.01
C LEU A 280 0.02 21.67 0.88
N TRP A 281 -1.28 21.55 1.05
CA TRP A 281 -2.09 22.43 1.90
C TRP A 281 -2.38 21.72 3.21
N VAL A 282 -2.16 22.41 4.29
CA VAL A 282 -2.23 21.88 5.66
C VAL A 282 -3.21 22.74 6.45
N GLU A 283 -4.25 22.13 6.95
CA GLU A 283 -5.22 22.77 7.83
C GLU A 283 -4.60 23.04 9.20
N ASN A 284 -4.92 24.21 9.74
CA ASN A 284 -4.52 24.65 11.05
C ASN A 284 -5.75 25.02 11.89
N ASP A 285 -6.03 24.23 12.92
CA ASP A 285 -7.11 24.47 13.88
C ASP A 285 -6.54 25.20 15.12
N GLY A 286 -6.23 26.48 14.93
CA GLY A 286 -5.70 27.34 15.98
C GLY A 286 -6.74 27.68 17.06
N PRO A 287 -6.30 28.09 18.27
CA PRO A 287 -7.21 28.55 19.32
C PRO A 287 -7.99 29.80 18.88
N GLU A 288 -9.18 29.97 19.42
CA GLU A 288 -10.18 30.97 19.05
C GLU A 288 -9.61 32.31 18.53
N GLY A 289 -9.83 32.57 17.25
CA GLY A 289 -9.60 33.87 16.60
C GLY A 289 -8.18 34.21 16.16
N LYS A 290 -7.19 33.31 16.35
CA LYS A 290 -5.82 33.52 15.87
C LYS A 290 -5.30 32.22 15.29
N ASP A 291 -4.57 32.32 14.16
CA ASP A 291 -3.83 31.23 13.54
C ASP A 291 -4.67 30.05 13.01
N SER A 292 -5.97 30.29 12.71
CA SER A 292 -6.85 29.32 12.06
C SER A 292 -6.89 29.57 10.56
N GLY A 293 -6.71 28.53 9.76
CA GLY A 293 -6.65 28.62 8.30
C GLY A 293 -5.81 27.52 7.69
N VAL A 294 -4.96 27.85 6.74
CA VAL A 294 -4.13 26.86 6.03
C VAL A 294 -2.69 27.34 5.87
N THR A 295 -1.77 26.42 6.10
CA THR A 295 -0.36 26.55 5.73
C THR A 295 -0.12 25.85 4.40
N VAL A 296 0.49 26.56 3.44
CA VAL A 296 0.82 26.03 2.12
C VAL A 296 2.30 25.73 2.05
N ILE A 297 2.66 24.49 1.74
CA ILE A 297 4.04 24.00 1.64
C ILE A 297 4.37 23.77 0.18
N ASP A 298 5.47 24.35 -0.30
CA ASP A 298 6.07 24.07 -1.60
C ASP A 298 6.78 22.70 -1.53
N THR A 299 6.26 21.70 -2.25
CA THR A 299 6.71 20.32 -2.14
C THR A 299 8.07 20.05 -2.78
N PRO A 300 8.48 20.68 -3.90
CA PRO A 300 9.82 20.59 -4.45
C PRO A 300 10.92 20.99 -3.48
N ILE A 301 10.75 22.09 -2.76
CA ILE A 301 11.77 22.65 -1.87
C ILE A 301 11.53 22.35 -0.38
N LEU A 302 10.38 21.73 -0.04
CA LEU A 302 9.98 21.36 1.32
C LEU A 302 9.99 22.56 2.30
N LYS A 303 9.42 23.69 1.87
CA LYS A 303 9.33 24.91 2.68
C LYS A 303 7.93 25.50 2.64
N VAL A 304 7.55 26.20 3.70
CA VAL A 304 6.32 26.96 3.74
C VAL A 304 6.38 28.07 2.69
N ALA A 305 5.40 28.09 1.80
CA ALA A 305 5.21 29.11 0.77
C ALA A 305 4.29 30.24 1.23
N ALA A 306 3.24 29.91 2.01
CA ALA A 306 2.29 30.87 2.54
C ALA A 306 1.57 30.34 3.79
N GLN A 307 1.06 31.26 4.61
CA GLN A 307 0.09 31.00 5.66
C GLN A 307 -1.11 31.90 5.42
N LEU A 308 -2.29 31.31 5.29
CA LEU A 308 -3.53 32.00 4.90
C LEU A 308 -4.55 31.85 6.01
N ASN A 309 -4.95 32.96 6.61
CA ASN A 309 -6.05 32.97 7.54
C ASN A 309 -7.35 32.93 6.74
N THR A 310 -8.25 32.00 7.05
CA THR A 310 -9.54 31.83 6.37
C THR A 310 -10.70 32.15 7.31
N GLY A 311 -10.99 31.28 8.24
CA GLY A 311 -12.05 31.45 9.23
C GLY A 311 -11.77 30.61 10.45
N MET A 312 -12.73 30.49 11.36
CA MET A 312 -12.51 29.72 12.59
C MET A 312 -12.94 28.27 12.47
N GLY A 313 -12.19 27.39 13.19
CA GLY A 313 -12.49 26.01 13.42
C GLY A 313 -11.74 25.08 12.47
N HIS A 314 -12.17 23.82 12.45
CA HIS A 314 -11.64 22.80 11.57
C HIS A 314 -11.92 23.12 10.10
N HIS A 315 -10.96 22.81 9.22
CA HIS A 315 -11.00 23.10 7.80
C HIS A 315 -10.85 21.85 6.95
N GLU A 316 -11.73 21.64 6.00
CA GLU A 316 -11.57 20.69 4.90
C GLU A 316 -11.13 21.46 3.66
N ILE A 317 -10.37 20.79 2.78
CA ILE A 317 -9.73 21.42 1.62
C ILE A 317 -10.08 20.62 0.37
N ALA A 318 -10.51 21.30 -0.69
CA ALA A 318 -10.67 20.72 -2.02
C ALA A 318 -10.18 21.68 -3.11
N PHE A 319 -9.78 21.13 -4.25
CA PHE A 319 -9.29 21.89 -5.39
C PHE A 319 -10.19 21.69 -6.60
N THR A 320 -10.24 22.68 -7.50
CA THR A 320 -10.71 22.45 -8.86
C THR A 320 -9.78 21.50 -9.60
N ASP A 321 -10.30 20.83 -10.61
CA ASP A 321 -9.54 19.85 -11.42
C ASP A 321 -8.38 20.45 -12.26
N ASP A 322 -8.31 21.78 -12.37
CA ASP A 322 -7.22 22.53 -12.97
C ASP A 322 -6.25 23.17 -11.94
N ASP A 323 -6.42 22.83 -10.66
CA ASP A 323 -5.69 23.41 -9.52
C ASP A 323 -5.70 24.94 -9.48
N ARG A 324 -6.71 25.56 -10.10
CA ARG A 324 -6.83 27.03 -10.15
C ARG A 324 -7.35 27.59 -8.84
N TRP A 325 -8.31 26.92 -8.23
CA TRP A 325 -9.00 27.36 -7.03
C TRP A 325 -8.92 26.32 -5.93
N ALA A 326 -8.64 26.78 -4.71
CA ALA A 326 -8.76 26.00 -3.49
C ALA A 326 -9.98 26.48 -2.70
N PHE A 327 -10.75 25.54 -2.19
CA PHE A 327 -11.91 25.77 -1.33
C PHE A 327 -11.58 25.27 0.06
N VAL A 328 -11.76 26.13 1.06
CA VAL A 328 -11.45 25.83 2.46
C VAL A 328 -12.69 26.07 3.30
N SER A 329 -13.23 25.02 3.92
CA SER A 329 -14.36 25.17 4.84
C SER A 329 -13.90 25.75 6.18
N ASN A 330 -14.72 26.61 6.78
CA ASN A 330 -14.47 27.20 8.09
C ASN A 330 -15.61 26.78 9.02
N LYS A 331 -15.39 25.70 9.78
CA LYS A 331 -16.47 25.01 10.50
C LYS A 331 -17.24 25.92 11.46
N GLN A 332 -16.54 26.66 12.30
CA GLN A 332 -17.18 27.53 13.28
C GLN A 332 -17.72 28.83 12.67
N SER A 333 -17.09 29.34 11.62
CA SER A 333 -17.55 30.54 10.90
C SER A 333 -18.76 30.28 10.00
N GLY A 334 -19.04 29.01 9.63
CA GLY A 334 -20.13 28.65 8.71
C GLY A 334 -19.91 29.14 7.28
N THR A 335 -18.65 29.30 6.87
CA THR A 335 -18.26 29.84 5.56
C THR A 335 -17.36 28.85 4.79
N LEU A 336 -17.25 29.10 3.50
CA LEU A 336 -16.30 28.47 2.58
C LEU A 336 -15.44 29.60 1.99
N SER A 337 -14.13 29.57 2.26
CA SER A 337 -13.17 30.50 1.65
C SER A 337 -12.73 29.99 0.30
N VAL A 338 -12.71 30.88 -0.68
CA VAL A 338 -12.18 30.61 -2.04
C VAL A 338 -10.82 31.29 -2.16
N ILE A 339 -9.80 30.52 -2.57
CA ILE A 339 -8.42 30.99 -2.64
C ILE A 339 -7.90 30.80 -4.08
N ASP A 340 -7.29 31.86 -4.63
CA ASP A 340 -6.53 31.80 -5.88
C ASP A 340 -5.19 31.10 -5.60
N VAL A 341 -5.03 29.86 -6.09
CA VAL A 341 -3.86 29.05 -5.86
C VAL A 341 -2.58 29.65 -6.45
N ARG A 342 -2.68 30.34 -7.58
CA ARG A 342 -1.51 30.97 -8.23
C ARG A 342 -0.99 32.18 -7.47
N LYS A 343 -1.89 32.89 -6.80
CA LYS A 343 -1.56 34.08 -6.00
C LYS A 343 -1.35 33.75 -4.53
N LEU A 344 -1.78 32.57 -4.07
CA LEU A 344 -1.87 32.19 -2.67
C LEU A 344 -2.61 33.28 -1.85
N ALA A 345 -3.78 33.69 -2.32
CA ALA A 345 -4.55 34.77 -1.73
C ALA A 345 -6.06 34.47 -1.75
N GLY A 346 -6.74 34.84 -0.67
CA GLY A 346 -8.21 34.76 -0.58
C GLY A 346 -8.90 35.67 -1.61
N VAL A 347 -10.00 35.16 -2.17
CA VAL A 347 -10.82 35.83 -3.18
C VAL A 347 -12.15 36.24 -2.57
N THR A 348 -12.86 35.34 -1.93
CA THR A 348 -14.17 35.58 -1.32
C THR A 348 -14.50 34.49 -0.29
N ASP A 349 -15.41 34.85 0.63
CA ASP A 349 -16.01 33.91 1.59
C ASP A 349 -17.50 33.76 1.30
N ILE A 350 -17.95 32.50 1.21
CA ILE A 350 -19.32 32.13 0.88
C ILE A 350 -20.00 31.59 2.15
N LYS A 351 -21.16 32.14 2.55
CA LYS A 351 -21.96 31.56 3.64
C LYS A 351 -22.62 30.27 3.18
N VAL A 352 -22.20 29.15 3.74
CA VAL A 352 -22.67 27.82 3.31
C VAL A 352 -23.70 27.20 4.24
N GLY A 353 -23.59 27.37 5.53
CA GLY A 353 -24.52 26.82 6.52
C GLY A 353 -23.87 26.68 7.89
N SER A 354 -24.51 25.92 8.78
CA SER A 354 -24.03 25.75 10.14
C SER A 354 -23.07 24.54 10.21
N LEU A 355 -21.85 24.77 10.69
CA LEU A 355 -20.81 23.76 10.89
C LEU A 355 -20.47 22.97 9.61
N PRO A 356 -19.94 23.62 8.54
CA PRO A 356 -19.43 22.87 7.39
C PRO A 356 -18.27 21.95 7.82
N THR A 357 -18.41 20.64 7.58
CA THR A 357 -17.48 19.62 8.09
C THR A 357 -16.86 18.75 7.01
N ALA A 358 -17.39 18.80 5.80
CA ALA A 358 -16.83 18.04 4.70
C ALA A 358 -17.14 18.73 3.38
N LEU A 359 -16.21 18.58 2.42
CA LEU A 359 -16.40 19.08 1.07
C LEU A 359 -15.72 18.18 0.05
N ALA A 360 -16.26 18.20 -1.17
CA ALA A 360 -15.68 17.54 -2.32
C ALA A 360 -15.95 18.31 -3.59
N PHE A 361 -14.98 18.40 -4.48
CA PHE A 361 -15.14 18.95 -5.81
C PHE A 361 -15.49 17.83 -6.81
N SER A 362 -16.43 18.10 -7.71
CA SER A 362 -16.78 17.22 -8.81
C SER A 362 -16.24 17.77 -10.13
N PRO A 363 -15.28 17.10 -10.77
CA PRO A 363 -14.79 17.49 -12.10
C PRO A 363 -15.88 17.45 -13.18
N LEU A 364 -16.88 16.57 -13.02
CA LEU A 364 -17.95 16.41 -13.99
C LEU A 364 -18.98 17.54 -13.92
N SER A 365 -19.47 17.88 -12.74
CA SER A 365 -20.44 18.98 -12.55
C SER A 365 -19.77 20.35 -12.37
N LYS A 366 -18.43 20.42 -12.26
CA LYS A 366 -17.65 21.64 -11.97
C LYS A 366 -18.15 22.37 -10.71
N ALA A 367 -18.62 21.63 -9.74
CA ALA A 367 -19.20 22.16 -8.51
C ALA A 367 -18.51 21.61 -7.26
N VAL A 368 -18.49 22.42 -6.21
CA VAL A 368 -18.08 22.03 -4.86
C VAL A 368 -19.33 21.68 -4.04
N TYR A 369 -19.31 20.55 -3.38
CA TYR A 369 -20.37 20.11 -2.49
C TYR A 369 -19.90 20.19 -1.05
N VAL A 370 -20.62 20.96 -0.25
CA VAL A 370 -20.31 21.21 1.18
C VAL A 370 -21.40 20.61 2.04
N ALA A 371 -21.02 19.71 2.96
CA ALA A 371 -21.93 19.16 3.95
C ALA A 371 -21.84 19.93 5.26
N ASN A 372 -22.99 20.40 5.73
CA ASN A 372 -23.12 21.15 6.98
C ASN A 372 -23.67 20.24 8.09
N GLU A 373 -22.86 19.98 9.10
CA GLU A 373 -23.20 19.10 10.23
C GLU A 373 -24.37 19.67 11.04
N GLY A 374 -24.34 20.97 11.30
CA GLY A 374 -25.25 21.61 12.26
C GLY A 374 -26.69 21.72 11.76
N ASP A 375 -26.88 22.09 10.50
CA ASP A 375 -28.23 22.26 9.94
C ASP A 375 -28.66 21.14 8.99
N GLY A 376 -27.76 20.18 8.69
CA GLY A 376 -28.05 19.04 7.82
C GLY A 376 -28.28 19.43 6.35
N THR A 377 -27.67 20.52 5.88
CA THR A 377 -27.74 20.89 4.47
C THR A 377 -26.51 20.45 3.69
N ILE A 378 -26.72 20.08 2.43
CA ILE A 378 -25.66 19.87 1.45
C ILE A 378 -25.78 21.01 0.43
N VAL A 379 -24.73 21.80 0.28
CA VAL A 379 -24.72 22.98 -0.58
C VAL A 379 -23.84 22.71 -1.80
N ALA A 380 -24.43 22.87 -2.99
CA ALA A 380 -23.70 22.83 -4.26
C ALA A 380 -23.32 24.27 -4.66
N ILE A 381 -22.05 24.48 -5.00
CA ILE A 381 -21.49 25.78 -5.33
C ILE A 381 -20.76 25.67 -6.67
N ASP A 382 -21.00 26.59 -7.59
CA ASP A 382 -20.30 26.68 -8.87
C ASP A 382 -18.79 26.93 -8.62
N GLY A 383 -17.94 26.04 -9.14
CA GLY A 383 -16.49 26.08 -8.91
C GLY A 383 -15.77 27.23 -9.62
N LEU A 384 -16.44 27.94 -10.54
CA LEU A 384 -15.86 29.07 -11.31
C LEU A 384 -16.49 30.43 -10.95
N ARG A 385 -17.81 30.45 -10.72
CA ARG A 385 -18.55 31.67 -10.41
C ARG A 385 -18.71 31.91 -8.90
N PHE A 386 -18.51 30.84 -8.10
CA PHE A 386 -18.63 30.86 -6.64
C PHE A 386 -20.06 31.17 -6.15
N GLU A 387 -21.05 30.86 -6.97
CA GLU A 387 -22.46 31.04 -6.68
C GLU A 387 -23.08 29.73 -6.15
N ILE A 388 -24.03 29.85 -5.26
CA ILE A 388 -24.76 28.68 -4.74
C ILE A 388 -25.75 28.22 -5.81
N LEU A 389 -25.55 27.01 -6.31
CA LEU A 389 -26.41 26.36 -7.29
C LEU A 389 -27.65 25.72 -6.65
N ALA A 390 -27.47 25.08 -5.50
CA ALA A 390 -28.55 24.40 -4.80
C ALA A 390 -28.25 24.19 -3.32
N ARG A 391 -29.33 24.02 -2.54
CA ARG A 391 -29.30 23.58 -1.14
C ARG A 391 -30.19 22.37 -0.99
N MET A 392 -29.59 21.21 -0.70
CA MET A 392 -30.29 19.96 -0.45
C MET A 392 -30.45 19.77 1.04
N LYS A 393 -31.65 19.39 1.50
CA LYS A 393 -31.97 19.23 2.92
C LYS A 393 -31.94 17.77 3.31
N ALA A 394 -31.05 17.42 4.22
CA ALA A 394 -30.96 16.15 4.94
C ALA A 394 -31.17 16.39 6.45
N GLN A 395 -30.82 15.42 7.29
CA GLN A 395 -30.84 15.59 8.74
C GLN A 395 -29.50 16.12 9.26
N PRO A 396 -29.47 16.86 10.37
CA PRO A 396 -28.24 17.26 11.06
C PRO A 396 -27.35 16.04 11.40
N GLY A 397 -26.02 16.25 11.44
CA GLY A 397 -25.05 15.19 11.74
C GLY A 397 -24.26 14.71 10.53
N LEU A 398 -24.27 15.46 9.42
CA LEU A 398 -23.47 15.18 8.22
C LEU A 398 -21.99 15.29 8.53
N ARG A 399 -21.17 14.34 8.00
CA ARG A 399 -19.73 14.28 8.33
C ARG A 399 -18.82 14.20 7.13
N MET A 400 -19.06 13.34 6.18
CA MET A 400 -18.17 13.05 5.08
C MET A 400 -18.91 13.15 3.75
N VAL A 401 -18.31 13.81 2.78
CA VAL A 401 -18.76 13.81 1.38
C VAL A 401 -17.73 13.06 0.54
N ARG A 402 -18.21 12.14 -0.29
CA ARG A 402 -17.39 11.43 -1.28
C ARG A 402 -18.14 11.32 -2.59
N ILE A 403 -17.40 11.41 -3.68
CA ILE A 403 -17.90 11.25 -5.04
C ILE A 403 -17.14 10.07 -5.67
N PRO A 404 -17.83 9.03 -6.17
CA PRO A 404 -17.16 7.91 -6.83
C PRO A 404 -16.49 8.34 -8.15
N PRO A 405 -15.58 7.52 -8.70
CA PRO A 405 -14.85 7.85 -9.91
C PRO A 405 -15.71 8.12 -11.14
N ASP A 406 -16.91 7.54 -11.24
CA ASP A 406 -17.88 7.81 -12.31
C ASP A 406 -18.51 9.21 -12.21
N GLY A 407 -18.42 9.83 -11.06
CA GLY A 407 -18.81 11.23 -10.80
C GLY A 407 -20.31 11.52 -10.90
N ARG A 408 -21.20 10.49 -11.04
CA ARG A 408 -22.62 10.71 -11.22
C ARG A 408 -23.35 11.04 -9.93
N PHE A 409 -23.04 10.34 -8.86
CA PHE A 409 -23.69 10.48 -7.57
C PHE A 409 -22.71 10.94 -6.50
N GLY A 410 -23.19 11.73 -5.54
CA GLY A 410 -22.45 12.07 -4.34
C GLY A 410 -23.03 11.34 -3.13
N PHE A 411 -22.18 10.96 -2.20
CA PHE A 411 -22.50 10.23 -0.98
C PHE A 411 -22.14 11.05 0.24
N VAL A 412 -23.06 11.17 1.17
CA VAL A 412 -22.85 11.92 2.43
C VAL A 412 -23.20 11.03 3.61
N ALA A 413 -22.24 10.75 4.46
CA ALA A 413 -22.48 10.02 5.71
C ALA A 413 -23.12 10.94 6.76
N ASN A 414 -24.18 10.48 7.38
CA ASN A 414 -24.78 11.10 8.56
C ASN A 414 -24.52 10.23 9.78
N ARG A 415 -23.63 10.71 10.63
CA ARG A 415 -23.18 9.97 11.81
C ARG A 415 -24.28 9.78 12.84
N THR A 416 -25.13 10.77 13.03
CA THR A 416 -26.20 10.77 14.05
C THR A 416 -27.39 9.92 13.62
N ALA A 417 -27.77 10.02 12.33
CA ALA A 417 -28.92 9.29 11.79
C ALA A 417 -28.59 7.87 11.32
N SER A 418 -27.32 7.43 11.38
CA SER A 418 -26.89 6.12 10.86
C SER A 418 -27.33 5.89 9.40
N THR A 419 -27.19 6.93 8.58
CA THR A 419 -27.71 6.98 7.21
C THR A 419 -26.64 7.52 6.26
N VAL A 420 -26.61 7.01 5.04
CA VAL A 420 -25.90 7.64 3.92
C VAL A 420 -26.93 8.26 2.99
N TYR A 421 -26.85 9.57 2.79
CA TYR A 421 -27.65 10.28 1.78
C TYR A 421 -26.90 10.24 0.46
N ILE A 422 -27.63 9.93 -0.61
CA ILE A 422 -27.10 9.89 -1.98
C ILE A 422 -27.81 10.96 -2.77
N PHE A 423 -27.05 11.78 -3.47
CA PHE A 423 -27.59 12.85 -4.32
C PHE A 423 -27.05 12.75 -5.75
N ASP A 424 -27.87 13.13 -6.70
CA ASP A 424 -27.52 13.18 -8.12
C ASP A 424 -26.87 14.53 -8.44
N LEU A 425 -25.64 14.51 -8.97
CA LEU A 425 -24.84 15.70 -9.24
C LEU A 425 -25.33 16.49 -10.45
N ALA A 426 -26.07 15.86 -11.37
CA ALA A 426 -26.63 16.56 -12.54
C ALA A 426 -27.86 17.41 -12.17
N THR A 427 -28.64 16.95 -11.19
CA THR A 427 -29.89 17.61 -10.79
C THR A 427 -29.79 18.33 -9.47
N ASN A 428 -28.72 18.11 -8.70
CA ASN A 428 -28.53 18.60 -7.33
C ASN A 428 -29.72 18.23 -6.41
N ARG A 429 -30.19 16.98 -6.47
CA ARG A 429 -31.30 16.47 -5.64
C ARG A 429 -30.89 15.23 -4.87
N LEU A 430 -31.37 15.11 -3.64
CA LEU A 430 -31.30 13.86 -2.88
C LEU A 430 -32.16 12.82 -3.59
N VAL A 431 -31.56 11.66 -3.85
CA VAL A 431 -32.25 10.54 -4.55
C VAL A 431 -32.48 9.35 -3.64
N HIS A 432 -31.57 9.10 -2.68
CA HIS A 432 -31.72 8.00 -1.73
C HIS A 432 -31.26 8.40 -0.33
N ALA A 433 -31.84 7.72 0.67
CA ALA A 433 -31.39 7.73 2.06
C ALA A 433 -31.26 6.27 2.50
N VAL A 434 -30.02 5.80 2.62
CA VAL A 434 -29.71 4.38 2.85
C VAL A 434 -29.31 4.20 4.30
N SER A 435 -30.03 3.32 5.03
CA SER A 435 -29.69 2.96 6.40
C SER A 435 -28.43 2.10 6.44
N VAL A 436 -27.46 2.48 7.27
CA VAL A 436 -26.16 1.82 7.42
C VAL A 436 -25.88 1.46 8.89
N GLY A 437 -24.68 1.01 9.21
CA GLY A 437 -24.28 0.78 10.60
C GLY A 437 -24.25 2.11 11.42
N PRO A 438 -24.25 2.01 12.76
CA PRO A 438 -24.24 3.18 13.64
C PRO A 438 -22.94 3.97 13.52
N ALA A 439 -23.07 5.30 13.58
CA ALA A 439 -21.97 6.27 13.46
C ALA A 439 -21.10 6.08 12.19
N PRO A 440 -21.69 6.12 10.97
CA PRO A 440 -20.91 6.02 9.74
C PRO A 440 -19.91 7.18 9.67
N ASP A 441 -18.66 6.85 9.37
CA ASP A 441 -17.54 7.80 9.43
C ASP A 441 -16.73 7.86 8.14
N GLN A 442 -16.69 6.80 7.33
CA GLN A 442 -15.89 6.75 6.12
C GLN A 442 -16.59 6.01 4.98
N ILE A 443 -16.35 6.49 3.76
CA ILE A 443 -16.90 5.93 2.52
C ILE A 443 -15.76 5.78 1.51
N THR A 444 -15.66 4.59 0.92
CA THR A 444 -14.77 4.33 -0.22
C THR A 444 -15.53 3.58 -1.31
N PHE A 445 -14.94 3.46 -2.50
CA PHE A 445 -15.61 2.91 -3.68
C PHE A 445 -14.73 1.88 -4.38
N THR A 446 -15.39 0.83 -4.87
CA THR A 446 -14.92 0.06 -6.02
C THR A 446 -15.78 0.43 -7.24
N ARG A 447 -15.61 -0.26 -8.34
CA ARG A 447 -16.44 -0.01 -9.55
C ARG A 447 -17.91 -0.28 -9.33
N GLN A 448 -18.28 -1.25 -8.47
CA GLN A 448 -19.66 -1.71 -8.29
C GLN A 448 -20.31 -1.26 -6.98
N PHE A 449 -19.54 -1.01 -5.94
CA PHE A 449 -20.05 -0.77 -4.60
C PHE A 449 -19.43 0.47 -3.94
N ALA A 450 -20.24 1.15 -3.14
CA ALA A 450 -19.80 2.05 -2.09
C ALA A 450 -19.70 1.26 -0.78
N TYR A 451 -18.57 1.36 -0.10
CA TYR A 451 -18.30 0.74 1.20
C TYR A 451 -18.36 1.79 2.28
N VAL A 452 -19.22 1.58 3.24
CA VAL A 452 -19.44 2.51 4.36
C VAL A 452 -18.95 1.84 5.64
N ARG A 453 -17.87 2.39 6.19
CA ARG A 453 -17.40 2.03 7.52
C ARG A 453 -18.22 2.79 8.57
N SER A 454 -18.49 2.13 9.67
CA SER A 454 -19.22 2.70 10.82
C SER A 454 -18.37 2.52 12.08
N ALA A 455 -18.05 3.62 12.76
CA ALA A 455 -17.13 3.61 13.91
C ALA A 455 -17.64 2.74 15.07
N ASP A 456 -18.96 2.65 15.23
CA ASP A 456 -19.62 1.90 16.29
C ASP A 456 -20.14 0.53 15.82
N SER A 457 -19.57 -0.05 14.76
CA SER A 457 -19.97 -1.34 14.22
C SER A 457 -18.77 -2.19 13.84
N GLU A 458 -18.89 -3.49 14.01
CA GLU A 458 -17.98 -4.50 13.46
C GLU A 458 -18.24 -4.76 11.97
N PHE A 459 -19.34 -4.23 11.39
CA PHE A 459 -19.70 -4.47 10.01
C PHE A 459 -19.42 -3.25 9.13
N VAL A 460 -18.91 -3.52 7.93
CA VAL A 460 -18.90 -2.57 6.81
C VAL A 460 -20.16 -2.79 5.98
N THR A 461 -20.86 -1.71 5.64
CA THR A 461 -22.05 -1.74 4.80
C THR A 461 -21.65 -1.48 3.35
N MET A 462 -22.13 -2.32 2.43
CA MET A 462 -21.95 -2.19 0.98
C MET A 462 -23.24 -1.72 0.34
N ILE A 463 -23.15 -0.67 -0.46
CA ILE A 463 -24.27 -0.11 -1.25
C ILE A 463 -23.94 -0.31 -2.72
N LYS A 464 -24.83 -0.98 -3.46
CA LYS A 464 -24.59 -1.28 -4.88
C LYS A 464 -24.82 -0.04 -5.74
N ILE A 465 -23.75 0.52 -6.31
CA ILE A 465 -23.79 1.77 -7.08
C ILE A 465 -24.53 1.57 -8.41
N THR A 466 -24.39 0.42 -9.03
CA THR A 466 -25.00 0.14 -10.34
C THR A 466 -26.54 0.11 -10.33
N ASP A 467 -27.15 0.09 -9.16
CA ASP A 467 -28.62 0.13 -8.99
C ASP A 467 -29.16 1.55 -8.75
N LEU A 468 -28.26 2.52 -8.54
CA LEU A 468 -28.66 3.92 -8.37
C LEU A 468 -29.23 4.51 -9.67
N GLY A 469 -30.24 5.35 -9.53
CA GLY A 469 -30.88 6.06 -10.65
C GLY A 469 -31.83 5.19 -11.49
N LYS A 470 -32.11 3.95 -11.09
CA LYS A 470 -33.19 3.14 -11.65
C LYS A 470 -34.48 3.51 -10.93
N GLU A 471 -35.50 3.93 -11.68
CA GLU A 471 -36.82 4.24 -11.09
C GLU A 471 -37.41 3.03 -10.35
N ALA A 472 -37.95 3.26 -9.15
CA ALA A 472 -38.69 2.31 -8.32
C ALA A 472 -37.90 1.09 -7.80
N GLN A 473 -36.60 1.04 -7.86
CA GLN A 473 -35.80 -0.06 -7.29
C GLN A 473 -35.22 0.33 -5.93
N GLU A 474 -35.46 -0.50 -4.91
CA GLU A 474 -34.80 -0.38 -3.63
C GLU A 474 -33.29 -0.62 -3.80
N VAL A 475 -32.44 0.24 -3.22
CA VAL A 475 -30.99 0.12 -3.33
C VAL A 475 -30.54 -1.10 -2.56
N ALA A 476 -29.86 -2.03 -3.24
CA ALA A 476 -29.35 -3.24 -2.60
C ALA A 476 -28.23 -2.91 -1.60
N VAL A 477 -28.41 -3.39 -0.37
CA VAL A 477 -27.50 -3.19 0.75
C VAL A 477 -27.10 -4.55 1.33
N THR A 478 -25.81 -4.77 1.45
CA THR A 478 -25.25 -5.95 2.10
C THR A 478 -24.22 -5.54 3.17
N ARG A 479 -23.82 -6.47 4.04
CA ARG A 479 -22.85 -6.19 5.11
C ARG A 479 -21.88 -7.36 5.25
N PHE A 480 -20.63 -7.06 5.59
CA PHE A 480 -19.66 -8.07 5.97
C PHE A 480 -18.94 -7.66 7.27
N PRO A 481 -18.51 -8.61 8.11
CA PRO A 481 -17.78 -8.31 9.31
C PRO A 481 -16.34 -7.88 8.97
N ALA A 482 -15.84 -6.82 9.59
CA ALA A 482 -14.48 -6.32 9.44
C ALA A 482 -13.73 -6.27 10.79
N GLY A 483 -13.79 -7.37 11.53
CA GLY A 483 -13.18 -7.55 12.84
C GLY A 483 -14.08 -7.17 14.00
N GLN A 484 -13.48 -6.94 15.17
CA GLN A 484 -14.23 -6.60 16.37
C GLN A 484 -14.62 -5.12 16.40
N LYS A 485 -15.70 -4.83 17.09
CA LYS A 485 -16.09 -3.46 17.39
C LYS A 485 -15.02 -2.78 18.24
N ALA A 486 -14.64 -1.56 17.86
CA ALA A 486 -13.72 -0.77 18.65
C ALA A 486 -14.27 -0.55 20.08
N PRO A 487 -13.44 -0.66 21.12
CA PRO A 487 -13.82 -0.31 22.48
C PRO A 487 -14.35 1.14 22.53
N ARG A 488 -15.32 1.41 23.41
CA ARG A 488 -15.91 2.76 23.56
C ARG A 488 -14.88 3.83 23.94
N GLU A 489 -13.77 3.43 24.53
CA GLU A 489 -12.66 4.28 24.96
C GLU A 489 -11.59 4.45 23.87
N SER A 490 -11.77 3.86 22.69
CA SER A 490 -10.85 4.09 21.58
C SER A 490 -10.81 5.58 21.20
N PRO A 491 -9.61 6.09 20.88
CA PRO A 491 -9.45 7.47 20.45
C PRO A 491 -10.35 7.80 19.25
N SER A 492 -10.68 9.07 19.10
CA SER A 492 -11.52 9.59 18.02
C SER A 492 -11.13 9.04 16.65
N THR A 493 -12.13 8.84 15.80
CA THR A 493 -11.95 8.46 14.39
C THR A 493 -10.90 9.33 13.70
N SER A 494 -9.93 8.68 13.04
CA SER A 494 -8.92 9.38 12.25
C SER A 494 -9.56 10.17 11.11
N LEU A 495 -8.94 11.28 10.74
CA LEU A 495 -9.25 12.00 9.50
C LEU A 495 -8.76 11.21 8.27
N ALA A 496 -7.66 10.48 8.42
CA ALA A 496 -7.16 9.58 7.38
C ALA A 496 -8.06 8.35 7.21
N ASP A 497 -8.14 7.86 5.98
CA ASP A 497 -9.05 6.77 5.62
C ASP A 497 -8.63 5.44 6.25
N ALA A 498 -9.54 4.81 7.02
CA ALA A 498 -9.36 3.48 7.59
C ALA A 498 -9.95 2.36 6.69
N ILE A 499 -10.59 2.73 5.59
CA ILE A 499 -11.04 1.82 4.54
C ILE A 499 -10.65 2.38 3.17
N VAL A 500 -9.94 1.58 2.38
CA VAL A 500 -9.44 1.98 1.05
C VAL A 500 -9.61 0.85 0.04
N PRO A 501 -9.69 1.15 -1.27
CA PRO A 501 -9.60 0.12 -2.29
C PRO A 501 -8.25 -0.61 -2.21
N ALA A 502 -8.27 -1.92 -2.41
CA ALA A 502 -7.06 -2.71 -2.63
C ALA A 502 -6.62 -2.61 -4.11
N PRO A 503 -5.39 -3.00 -4.46
CA PRO A 503 -4.94 -3.04 -5.85
C PRO A 503 -5.74 -4.02 -6.72
N GLU A 504 -6.24 -5.09 -6.11
CA GLU A 504 -7.12 -6.06 -6.76
C GLU A 504 -8.49 -5.46 -7.02
N GLU A 505 -8.99 -5.64 -8.25
CA GLU A 505 -10.31 -5.13 -8.63
C GLU A 505 -11.41 -5.74 -7.75
N GLY A 506 -12.33 -4.90 -7.28
CA GLY A 506 -13.43 -5.35 -6.42
C GLY A 506 -12.98 -5.73 -5.00
N ALA A 507 -11.85 -5.24 -4.51
CA ALA A 507 -11.38 -5.53 -3.17
C ALA A 507 -11.13 -4.26 -2.35
N VAL A 508 -11.23 -4.38 -1.03
CA VAL A 508 -10.96 -3.30 -0.07
C VAL A 508 -10.16 -3.80 1.12
N LEU A 509 -9.38 -2.88 1.70
CA LEU A 509 -8.67 -3.04 2.95
C LEU A 509 -9.35 -2.23 4.04
N VAL A 510 -9.53 -2.83 5.21
CA VAL A 510 -10.18 -2.21 6.37
C VAL A 510 -9.27 -2.29 7.59
N ALA A 511 -8.83 -1.16 8.09
CA ALA A 511 -8.08 -1.09 9.35
C ALA A 511 -9.02 -1.27 10.55
N ASN A 512 -8.68 -2.19 11.45
CA ASN A 512 -9.39 -2.42 12.69
C ASN A 512 -8.44 -2.26 13.90
N PRO A 513 -8.54 -1.18 14.66
CA PRO A 513 -7.67 -0.92 15.80
C PRO A 513 -7.91 -1.90 16.96
N ALA A 514 -9.16 -2.38 17.17
CA ALA A 514 -9.49 -3.29 18.25
C ALA A 514 -8.78 -4.64 18.12
N ASP A 515 -8.70 -5.16 16.91
CA ASP A 515 -8.01 -6.42 16.60
C ASP A 515 -6.52 -6.22 16.30
N LYS A 516 -6.09 -4.98 16.08
CA LYS A 516 -4.73 -4.64 15.59
C LYS A 516 -4.42 -5.32 14.25
N MET A 517 -5.44 -5.35 13.37
CA MET A 517 -5.42 -6.06 12.08
C MET A 517 -5.87 -5.13 10.94
N ILE A 518 -5.52 -5.52 9.72
CA ILE A 518 -6.06 -4.95 8.49
C ILE A 518 -6.74 -6.09 7.74
N TYR A 519 -8.06 -5.99 7.55
CA TYR A 519 -8.86 -7.01 6.88
C TYR A 519 -8.87 -6.77 5.37
N PHE A 520 -8.75 -7.85 4.60
CA PHE A 520 -8.84 -7.88 3.15
C PHE A 520 -10.14 -8.54 2.73
N TYR A 521 -11.00 -7.80 2.05
CA TYR A 521 -12.30 -8.24 1.57
C TYR A 521 -12.37 -8.14 0.05
N THR A 522 -12.97 -9.15 -0.60
CA THR A 522 -13.26 -9.17 -2.05
C THR A 522 -14.75 -9.26 -2.28
N GLU A 523 -15.25 -8.54 -3.27
CA GLU A 523 -16.67 -8.55 -3.67
C GLU A 523 -17.23 -9.96 -3.88
N GLY A 524 -18.47 -10.17 -3.45
CA GLY A 524 -19.15 -11.46 -3.54
C GLY A 524 -18.87 -12.43 -2.39
N MET A 525 -17.97 -12.09 -1.46
CA MET A 525 -17.69 -12.92 -0.29
C MET A 525 -18.57 -12.50 0.90
N ALA A 526 -18.92 -13.47 1.77
CA ALA A 526 -19.70 -13.21 2.99
C ALA A 526 -18.84 -12.69 4.15
N ALA A 527 -17.51 -12.84 4.06
CA ALA A 527 -16.54 -12.45 5.09
C ALA A 527 -15.21 -12.06 4.41
N PRO A 528 -14.28 -11.39 5.14
CA PRO A 528 -12.94 -11.12 4.64
C PRO A 528 -12.24 -12.41 4.21
N MET A 529 -11.54 -12.37 3.09
CA MET A 529 -10.74 -13.50 2.58
C MET A 529 -9.44 -13.68 3.35
N GLY A 530 -8.99 -12.65 4.05
CA GLY A 530 -7.76 -12.66 4.81
C GLY A 530 -7.60 -11.44 5.68
N SER A 531 -6.51 -11.41 6.40
CA SER A 531 -6.12 -10.27 7.23
C SER A 531 -4.60 -10.18 7.34
N PHE A 532 -4.12 -8.95 7.55
CA PHE A 532 -2.72 -8.66 7.80
C PHE A 532 -2.54 -8.22 9.24
N GLN A 533 -1.60 -8.83 9.95
CA GLN A 533 -1.25 -8.42 11.29
C GLN A 533 -0.57 -7.04 11.27
N ASN A 534 -0.99 -6.16 12.16
CA ASN A 534 -0.30 -4.89 12.40
C ASN A 534 0.67 -4.97 13.59
N TYR A 535 1.12 -6.16 13.93
CA TYR A 535 2.21 -6.47 14.86
C TYR A 535 2.06 -5.76 16.21
N ARG A 536 0.87 -5.94 16.84
CA ARG A 536 0.44 -5.38 18.14
C ARG A 536 0.22 -3.86 18.16
N ARG A 537 0.29 -3.16 17.03
CA ARG A 537 0.00 -1.74 16.90
C ARG A 537 -1.44 -1.52 16.50
N GLU A 538 -2.00 -0.39 16.91
CA GLU A 538 -3.39 -0.04 16.63
C GLU A 538 -3.47 0.78 15.33
N PRO A 539 -3.88 0.18 14.18
CA PRO A 539 -3.98 0.90 12.93
C PRO A 539 -5.20 1.82 12.96
N LYS A 540 -5.00 3.12 12.86
CA LYS A 540 -6.09 4.07 12.77
C LYS A 540 -6.47 4.40 11.32
N ALA A 541 -5.55 4.22 10.37
CA ALA A 541 -5.77 4.41 8.94
C ALA A 541 -4.94 3.43 8.12
N VAL A 542 -5.35 3.22 6.87
CA VAL A 542 -4.66 2.37 5.91
C VAL A 542 -4.50 3.09 4.58
N LEU A 543 -3.38 2.87 3.90
CA LEU A 543 -3.09 3.37 2.56
C LEU A 543 -2.40 2.28 1.74
N VAL A 544 -2.60 2.27 0.44
CA VAL A 544 -1.93 1.35 -0.48
C VAL A 544 -0.91 2.12 -1.31
N LEU A 545 0.35 1.68 -1.25
CA LEU A 545 1.39 2.08 -2.20
C LEU A 545 1.53 0.97 -3.23
N ASP A 546 0.85 1.13 -4.36
CA ASP A 546 0.84 0.16 -5.44
C ASP A 546 1.85 0.56 -6.53
N ASN A 547 2.94 -0.21 -6.64
CA ASN A 547 4.00 -0.07 -7.64
C ASN A 547 3.86 -1.09 -8.79
N SER A 548 2.74 -1.82 -8.85
CA SER A 548 2.50 -2.83 -9.87
C SER A 548 2.29 -2.24 -11.27
N LEU A 549 2.40 -3.12 -12.28
CA LEU A 549 2.06 -2.80 -13.66
C LEU A 549 0.63 -2.31 -13.77
N ARG A 550 0.42 -1.15 -14.40
CA ARG A 550 -0.89 -0.55 -14.63
C ARG A 550 -1.22 -0.46 -16.10
N GLU A 551 -2.43 -0.84 -16.45
CA GLU A 551 -2.93 -0.70 -17.81
C GLU A 551 -3.33 0.75 -18.10
N SER A 552 -2.62 1.40 -19.05
CA SER A 552 -2.96 2.72 -19.57
C SER A 552 -2.10 3.04 -20.81
N PRO A 553 -2.70 3.24 -22.01
CA PRO A 553 -4.08 2.97 -22.44
C PRO A 553 -4.40 1.45 -22.54
N PRO A 554 -5.62 1.05 -22.95
CA PRO A 554 -6.00 -0.37 -23.04
C PRO A 554 -4.99 -1.22 -23.82
N GLY A 555 -4.59 -2.36 -23.24
CA GLY A 555 -3.57 -3.27 -23.79
C GLY A 555 -2.12 -2.83 -23.59
N VAL A 556 -1.88 -1.71 -22.92
CA VAL A 556 -0.54 -1.21 -22.59
C VAL A 556 -0.36 -1.18 -21.07
N TYR A 557 0.59 -1.96 -20.57
CA TYR A 557 0.89 -2.12 -19.15
C TYR A 557 2.21 -1.44 -18.81
N THR A 558 2.20 -0.52 -17.86
CA THR A 558 3.36 0.33 -17.54
C THR A 558 3.70 0.33 -16.06
N ALA A 559 4.98 0.42 -15.74
CA ALA A 559 5.49 0.71 -14.40
C ALA A 559 6.74 1.58 -14.48
N THR A 560 7.02 2.36 -13.44
CA THR A 560 8.27 3.09 -13.30
C THR A 560 9.16 2.40 -12.28
N VAL A 561 10.43 2.19 -12.62
CA VAL A 561 11.42 1.51 -11.79
C VAL A 561 12.69 2.32 -11.67
N ARG A 562 13.46 2.08 -10.62
CA ARG A 562 14.84 2.57 -10.50
C ARG A 562 15.79 1.38 -10.54
N LEU A 563 16.67 1.37 -11.53
CA LEU A 563 17.69 0.35 -11.72
C LEU A 563 18.92 0.71 -10.87
N THR A 564 19.17 -0.07 -9.82
CA THR A 564 20.13 0.31 -8.75
C THR A 564 21.60 0.07 -9.09
N GLY A 565 21.91 -0.75 -10.10
CA GLY A 565 23.27 -1.06 -10.51
C GLY A 565 23.45 -1.10 -12.03
N ALA A 566 24.68 -0.91 -12.49
CA ALA A 566 25.06 -1.14 -13.88
C ALA A 566 25.18 -2.66 -14.15
N GLY A 567 24.90 -3.08 -15.38
CA GLY A 567 25.00 -4.49 -15.78
C GLY A 567 23.88 -4.95 -16.67
N ARG A 568 23.80 -6.27 -16.86
CA ARG A 568 22.74 -6.92 -17.63
C ARG A 568 21.69 -7.46 -16.67
N TYR A 569 20.42 -7.26 -17.03
CA TYR A 569 19.27 -7.73 -16.27
C TYR A 569 18.38 -8.60 -17.15
N ASP A 570 17.74 -9.56 -16.53
CA ASP A 570 16.62 -10.30 -17.10
C ASP A 570 15.32 -9.64 -16.59
N LEU A 571 14.47 -9.23 -17.52
CA LEU A 571 13.10 -8.88 -17.19
C LEU A 571 12.22 -10.10 -17.47
N ALA A 572 11.94 -10.87 -16.44
CA ALA A 572 11.09 -12.04 -16.50
C ALA A 572 9.62 -11.62 -16.57
N PHE A 573 8.92 -12.10 -17.59
CA PHE A 573 7.51 -11.79 -17.88
C PHE A 573 6.65 -13.03 -17.82
N LEU A 574 5.47 -12.94 -17.26
CA LEU A 574 4.45 -13.98 -17.21
C LEU A 574 3.08 -13.40 -17.58
N LEU A 575 2.38 -14.07 -18.46
CA LEU A 575 0.94 -13.92 -18.66
C LEU A 575 0.29 -15.27 -18.34
N ASP A 576 -0.81 -15.28 -17.58
CA ASP A 576 -1.46 -16.52 -17.16
C ASP A 576 -2.48 -17.04 -18.17
N SER A 577 -3.10 -16.15 -18.95
CA SER A 577 -4.11 -16.52 -19.93
C SER A 577 -3.97 -15.71 -21.23
N PRO A 578 -3.44 -16.32 -22.31
CA PRO A 578 -2.77 -17.63 -22.39
C PRO A 578 -1.47 -17.65 -21.57
N ARG A 579 -1.05 -18.84 -21.17
CA ARG A 579 0.14 -18.96 -20.29
C ARG A 579 1.44 -18.81 -21.05
N LEU A 580 2.01 -17.61 -20.99
CA LEU A 580 3.22 -17.21 -21.71
C LEU A 580 4.33 -16.82 -20.73
N PHE A 581 5.57 -17.24 -21.05
CA PHE A 581 6.78 -16.84 -20.32
C PHE A 581 7.79 -16.27 -21.28
N ASN A 582 8.41 -15.16 -20.95
CA ASN A 582 9.56 -14.65 -21.66
C ASN A 582 10.49 -13.89 -20.73
N CYS A 583 11.78 -13.86 -21.03
CA CYS A 583 12.75 -13.01 -20.37
C CYS A 583 13.34 -12.05 -21.41
N PHE A 584 13.08 -10.77 -21.20
CA PHE A 584 13.62 -9.69 -22.04
C PHE A 584 14.97 -9.23 -21.48
N ASP A 585 15.88 -8.87 -22.37
CA ASP A 585 17.19 -8.37 -22.01
C ASP A 585 17.16 -6.88 -21.71
N VAL A 586 17.72 -6.46 -20.59
CA VAL A 586 17.90 -5.07 -20.22
C VAL A 586 19.37 -4.81 -19.89
N THR A 587 19.95 -3.80 -20.48
CA THR A 587 21.33 -3.37 -20.20
C THR A 587 21.32 -1.98 -19.59
N VAL A 588 21.96 -1.82 -18.46
CA VAL A 588 22.09 -0.58 -17.69
C VAL A 588 23.56 -0.18 -17.70
N ALA A 589 23.84 1.02 -18.16
CA ALA A 589 25.19 1.55 -18.19
C ALA A 589 25.58 2.19 -16.83
N GLU A 590 26.87 2.26 -16.57
CA GLU A 590 27.40 3.01 -15.43
C GLU A 590 27.00 4.49 -15.52
N ASN A 591 26.58 5.06 -14.41
CA ASN A 591 26.28 6.47 -14.35
C ASN A 591 27.53 7.27 -13.96
N PRO A 592 28.12 8.08 -14.87
CA PRO A 592 29.32 8.83 -14.59
C PRO A 592 29.16 9.90 -13.49
N ASP A 593 27.93 10.30 -13.18
CA ASP A 593 27.62 11.26 -12.13
C ASP A 593 27.53 10.62 -10.74
N LEU A 594 27.50 9.29 -10.66
CA LEU A 594 27.58 8.57 -9.40
C LEU A 594 29.05 8.30 -9.05
N PRO A 595 29.45 8.44 -7.78
CA PRO A 595 30.80 8.08 -7.38
C PRO A 595 31.04 6.60 -7.68
N LYS A 596 32.05 6.29 -8.49
CA LYS A 596 32.45 4.92 -8.82
C LYS A 596 32.89 4.20 -7.55
N GLN A 597 32.01 3.39 -7.01
CA GLN A 597 32.38 2.44 -5.97
C GLN A 597 32.70 1.10 -6.65
N LYS A 598 33.94 0.65 -6.53
CA LYS A 598 34.28 -0.73 -6.89
C LYS A 598 33.44 -1.67 -6.02
N ALA A 599 32.93 -2.75 -6.63
CA ALA A 599 32.36 -3.85 -5.86
C ALA A 599 33.43 -4.35 -4.87
N VAL A 600 33.27 -4.02 -3.61
CA VAL A 600 34.21 -4.34 -2.55
C VAL A 600 33.51 -5.33 -1.64
N ALA A 601 34.12 -6.50 -1.46
CA ALA A 601 33.64 -7.44 -0.45
C ALA A 601 33.85 -6.79 0.93
N ILE A 602 32.76 -6.55 1.65
CA ILE A 602 32.82 -5.89 2.98
C ILE A 602 32.84 -6.94 4.09
N LYS A 603 33.72 -6.68 5.05
CA LYS A 603 33.72 -7.31 6.36
C LYS A 603 33.06 -6.37 7.37
N ILE A 604 32.07 -6.86 8.10
CA ILE A 604 31.42 -6.15 9.20
C ILE A 604 31.96 -6.70 10.52
N GLU A 605 32.52 -5.82 11.33
CA GLU A 605 32.99 -6.13 12.67
C GLU A 605 32.14 -5.39 13.70
N PRO A 606 31.33 -6.11 14.51
CA PRO A 606 30.56 -5.48 15.59
C PRO A 606 31.53 -4.87 16.63
N LEU A 607 31.29 -3.61 16.98
CA LEU A 607 32.00 -2.92 18.05
C LEU A 607 31.14 -2.98 19.33
N LEU A 608 30.85 -4.20 19.78
CA LEU A 608 29.98 -4.45 20.92
C LEU A 608 30.80 -4.51 22.20
N GLN A 609 30.34 -3.80 23.23
CA GLN A 609 30.84 -3.99 24.61
C GLN A 609 30.15 -5.19 25.27
N ASP A 610 28.91 -5.48 24.86
CA ASP A 610 28.10 -6.61 25.34
C ASP A 610 27.06 -6.98 24.27
N THR A 611 26.74 -8.28 24.13
CA THR A 611 25.64 -8.79 23.30
C THR A 611 24.30 -8.77 24.04
N SER A 612 24.29 -8.41 25.33
CA SER A 612 23.12 -8.30 26.17
C SER A 612 22.47 -6.92 26.03
N VAL A 613 21.20 -6.90 25.70
CA VAL A 613 20.41 -5.68 25.43
C VAL A 613 19.29 -5.59 26.46
N ARG A 614 18.97 -4.39 26.95
CA ARG A 614 17.87 -4.20 27.91
C ARG A 614 16.55 -3.85 27.18
N VAL A 615 15.49 -4.56 27.50
CA VAL A 615 14.14 -4.25 27.00
C VAL A 615 13.71 -2.86 27.46
N GLY A 616 13.14 -2.08 26.55
CA GLY A 616 12.67 -0.73 26.83
C GLY A 616 13.77 0.35 26.95
N ALA A 617 15.04 -0.01 26.74
CA ALA A 617 16.13 0.93 26.67
C ALA A 617 16.69 1.04 25.25
N ALA A 618 17.02 2.26 24.81
CA ALA A 618 17.63 2.47 23.50
C ALA A 618 19.02 1.81 23.47
N TYR A 619 19.20 0.91 22.50
CA TYR A 619 20.48 0.24 22.27
C TYR A 619 21.17 0.86 21.04
N LYS A 620 22.43 1.27 21.22
CA LYS A 620 23.27 1.80 20.15
C LYS A 620 24.14 0.68 19.60
N LEU A 621 23.78 0.18 18.45
CA LEU A 621 24.58 -0.80 17.70
C LEU A 621 25.66 -0.05 16.94
N ARG A 622 26.92 -0.33 17.26
CA ARG A 622 28.09 0.15 16.52
C ARG A 622 28.81 -0.99 15.83
N PHE A 623 29.25 -0.74 14.63
CA PHE A 623 30.02 -1.71 13.86
C PHE A 623 30.99 -0.99 12.91
N LYS A 624 32.07 -1.68 12.55
CA LYS A 624 33.04 -1.20 11.56
C LYS A 624 32.86 -1.95 10.26
N ALA A 625 32.80 -1.22 9.16
CA ALA A 625 32.82 -1.75 7.80
C ALA A 625 34.21 -1.54 7.19
N SER A 626 34.82 -2.60 6.71
CA SER A 626 36.13 -2.58 6.05
C SER A 626 36.11 -3.46 4.80
N ASP A 627 36.95 -3.13 3.84
CA ASP A 627 37.21 -3.98 2.67
C ASP A 627 37.83 -5.31 3.14
N SER A 628 37.25 -6.43 2.74
CA SER A 628 37.70 -7.76 3.18
C SER A 628 39.09 -8.12 2.68
N SER A 629 39.54 -7.53 1.56
CA SER A 629 40.82 -7.85 0.92
C SER A 629 41.97 -6.95 1.42
N SER A 630 41.70 -5.67 1.60
CA SER A 630 42.68 -4.68 1.98
C SER A 630 42.62 -4.27 3.45
N ASN A 631 41.56 -4.64 4.16
CA ASN A 631 41.24 -4.24 5.54
C ASN A 631 41.11 -2.73 5.72
N GLN A 632 40.98 -1.97 4.60
CA GLN A 632 40.78 -0.52 4.62
C GLN A 632 39.38 -0.18 5.09
N PRO A 633 39.23 0.80 6.01
CA PRO A 633 37.93 1.26 6.44
C PRO A 633 37.10 1.80 5.27
N GLN A 634 35.84 1.41 5.17
CA GLN A 634 34.88 1.96 4.23
C GLN A 634 34.11 3.08 4.93
N ALA A 635 34.61 4.29 4.79
CA ALA A 635 33.98 5.50 5.34
C ALA A 635 32.89 6.02 4.38
N ASP A 636 31.90 6.73 4.92
CA ASP A 636 30.92 7.53 4.18
C ASP A 636 29.94 6.76 3.27
N LEU A 637 29.72 5.47 3.48
CA LEU A 637 28.65 4.73 2.84
C LEU A 637 27.30 5.28 3.34
N LYS A 638 26.53 5.90 2.45
CA LYS A 638 25.23 6.54 2.79
C LYS A 638 24.08 5.58 2.86
N ASP A 639 24.27 4.38 2.33
CA ASP A 639 23.27 3.33 2.16
C ASP A 639 23.64 2.03 2.91
N MET A 640 24.40 2.17 4.00
CA MET A 640 24.63 1.06 4.94
C MET A 640 23.34 0.79 5.74
N GLY A 641 22.55 -0.16 5.29
CA GLY A 641 21.29 -0.56 5.89
C GLY A 641 21.46 -1.64 6.95
N VAL A 642 20.70 -1.53 8.04
CA VAL A 642 20.66 -2.51 9.12
C VAL A 642 19.20 -2.95 9.34
N LEU A 643 18.96 -4.25 9.32
CA LEU A 643 17.70 -4.85 9.71
C LEU A 643 17.87 -5.53 11.06
N VAL A 644 17.14 -5.10 12.06
CA VAL A 644 17.02 -5.77 13.35
C VAL A 644 15.69 -6.50 13.41
N PHE A 645 15.72 -7.77 13.73
CA PHE A 645 14.58 -8.68 13.66
C PHE A 645 14.48 -9.51 14.94
N LEU A 646 13.32 -9.48 15.61
CA LEU A 646 13.05 -10.32 16.78
C LEU A 646 12.46 -11.66 16.35
N ALA A 647 13.12 -12.77 16.67
CA ALA A 647 12.58 -14.10 16.43
C ALA A 647 11.33 -14.37 17.30
N PRO A 648 10.26 -14.99 16.74
CA PRO A 648 10.09 -15.55 15.41
C PRO A 648 9.48 -14.59 14.35
N GLY A 649 9.61 -13.27 14.49
CA GLY A 649 9.18 -12.34 13.45
C GLY A 649 8.03 -11.41 13.79
N ILE A 650 7.77 -11.22 15.08
CA ILE A 650 6.69 -10.33 15.56
C ILE A 650 7.09 -8.85 15.61
N TRP A 651 8.37 -8.55 15.46
CA TRP A 651 8.91 -7.21 15.43
C TRP A 651 10.17 -7.14 14.55
N GLN A 652 10.28 -6.08 13.75
CA GLN A 652 11.51 -5.72 13.06
C GLN A 652 11.60 -4.21 12.85
N GLN A 653 12.81 -3.72 12.66
CA GLN A 653 13.13 -2.33 12.33
C GLN A 653 14.23 -2.33 11.28
N ARG A 654 14.05 -1.48 10.24
CA ARG A 654 15.07 -1.22 9.22
C ARG A 654 15.50 0.23 9.33
N GLU A 655 16.79 0.45 9.44
CA GLU A 655 17.37 1.79 9.50
C GLU A 655 18.64 1.86 8.70
N TRP A 656 18.97 3.07 8.28
CA TRP A 656 20.26 3.36 7.69
C TRP A 656 21.21 3.79 8.79
N ALA A 657 22.35 3.10 8.90
CA ALA A 657 23.34 3.43 9.90
C ALA A 657 24.01 4.78 9.59
N LYS A 658 24.24 5.57 10.62
CA LYS A 658 24.94 6.86 10.52
C LYS A 658 26.45 6.64 10.51
N PRO A 659 27.19 7.17 9.53
CA PRO A 659 28.65 7.12 9.56
C PRO A 659 29.18 8.00 10.70
N LEU A 660 30.14 7.48 11.46
CA LEU A 660 30.86 8.18 12.54
C LEU A 660 32.30 8.50 12.19
N GLY A 661 32.80 8.14 11.01
CA GLY A 661 34.16 8.22 10.57
C GLY A 661 34.94 6.90 10.70
N ASP A 662 36.10 6.78 10.06
CA ASP A 662 36.99 5.59 10.08
C ASP A 662 36.32 4.24 9.80
N GLY A 663 35.26 4.26 8.96
CA GLY A 663 34.49 3.07 8.65
C GLY A 663 33.55 2.61 9.76
N VAL A 664 33.38 3.40 10.81
CA VAL A 664 32.46 3.11 11.92
C VAL A 664 31.07 3.66 11.63
N TYR A 665 30.07 2.85 11.90
CA TYR A 665 28.66 3.18 11.72
C TYR A 665 27.89 2.93 13.01
N GLU A 666 26.83 3.73 13.25
CA GLU A 666 25.93 3.59 14.40
C GLU A 666 24.48 3.54 13.94
N MET A 667 23.74 2.62 14.53
CA MET A 667 22.28 2.52 14.42
C MET A 667 21.70 2.34 15.81
N SER A 668 20.52 2.92 16.07
CA SER A 668 19.86 2.80 17.37
C SER A 668 18.49 2.12 17.21
N PHE A 669 18.16 1.21 18.13
CA PHE A 669 16.84 0.61 18.19
C PHE A 669 16.39 0.41 19.65
N LEU A 670 15.07 0.30 19.83
CA LEU A 670 14.44 0.09 21.13
C LEU A 670 13.81 -1.31 21.16
N PRO A 671 14.42 -2.30 21.85
CA PRO A 671 13.84 -3.63 21.94
C PRO A 671 12.52 -3.61 22.73
N PRO A 672 11.39 -3.99 22.10
CA PRO A 672 10.08 -3.93 22.79
C PRO A 672 9.86 -5.07 23.77
N GLN A 673 10.58 -6.17 23.65
CA GLN A 673 10.43 -7.34 24.52
C GLN A 673 11.70 -8.18 24.61
N ALA A 674 11.77 -9.05 25.61
CA ALA A 674 12.86 -10.00 25.77
C ALA A 674 12.82 -11.07 24.66
N GLY A 675 14.00 -11.48 24.20
CA GLY A 675 14.14 -12.51 23.16
C GLY A 675 15.43 -12.38 22.37
N VAL A 676 15.54 -13.21 21.35
CA VAL A 676 16.70 -13.24 20.44
C VAL A 676 16.44 -12.30 19.28
N TYR A 677 17.36 -11.39 19.05
CA TYR A 677 17.35 -10.45 17.92
C TYR A 677 18.47 -10.81 16.96
N TYR A 678 18.12 -10.92 15.69
CA TYR A 678 19.08 -11.05 14.60
C TYR A 678 19.26 -9.71 13.91
N VAL A 679 20.52 -9.37 13.63
CA VAL A 679 20.90 -8.13 12.94
C VAL A 679 21.54 -8.49 11.61
N TYR A 680 20.94 -8.02 10.53
CA TYR A 680 21.39 -8.21 9.15
C TYR A 680 21.87 -6.89 8.58
N PHE A 681 22.83 -6.95 7.67
CA PHE A 681 23.47 -5.79 7.05
C PHE A 681 23.27 -5.84 5.53
N GLN A 682 23.06 -4.69 4.91
CA GLN A 682 23.00 -4.52 3.47
C GLN A 682 23.69 -3.23 3.06
N CYS A 683 24.23 -3.19 1.84
CA CYS A 683 24.77 -1.98 1.24
C CYS A 683 24.53 -2.02 -0.28
N PRO A 684 23.40 -1.49 -0.76
CA PRO A 684 23.02 -1.58 -2.17
C PRO A 684 24.08 -1.01 -3.13
N SER A 685 24.74 0.10 -2.78
CA SER A 685 25.80 0.69 -3.60
C SER A 685 27.00 -0.24 -3.82
N LEU A 686 27.20 -1.21 -2.94
CA LEU A 686 28.25 -2.22 -3.04
C LEU A 686 27.70 -3.61 -3.45
N GLY A 687 26.42 -3.71 -3.83
CA GLY A 687 25.79 -4.96 -4.20
C GLY A 687 25.59 -5.95 -3.05
N ILE A 688 25.66 -5.49 -1.78
CA ILE A 688 25.55 -6.34 -0.60
C ILE A 688 24.10 -6.42 -0.17
N GLN A 689 23.53 -7.63 -0.23
CA GLN A 689 22.20 -7.94 0.25
C GLN A 689 22.21 -8.50 1.68
N LEU A 690 21.04 -8.54 2.34
CA LEU A 690 20.90 -8.97 3.73
C LEU A 690 21.39 -10.41 4.00
N ASN A 691 21.46 -11.26 3.00
CA ASN A 691 21.92 -12.66 3.10
C ASN A 691 23.40 -12.85 2.81
N HIS A 692 24.11 -11.82 2.34
CA HIS A 692 25.55 -11.92 2.00
C HIS A 692 26.46 -11.95 3.22
N ILE A 693 26.00 -11.38 4.34
CA ILE A 693 26.78 -11.30 5.59
C ILE A 693 26.02 -12.08 6.66
N PRO A 694 26.69 -12.96 7.44
CA PRO A 694 26.07 -13.67 8.54
C PRO A 694 25.45 -12.70 9.56
N PRO A 695 24.24 -12.99 10.08
CA PRO A 695 23.60 -12.12 11.03
C PRO A 695 24.34 -12.10 12.38
N LEU A 696 24.38 -10.91 12.99
CA LEU A 696 24.76 -10.77 14.39
C LEU A 696 23.58 -11.14 15.28
N THR A 697 23.83 -11.87 16.36
CA THR A 697 22.82 -12.26 17.34
C THR A 697 22.95 -11.43 18.60
N LEU A 698 21.84 -10.82 19.05
CA LEU A 698 21.74 -10.06 20.30
C LEU A 698 20.63 -10.68 21.17
N ASN A 699 20.85 -10.70 22.50
CA ASN A 699 19.85 -11.20 23.47
C ASN A 699 19.30 -10.04 24.28
N ALA A 700 18.00 -9.75 24.14
CA ALA A 700 17.34 -8.76 24.97
C ALA A 700 16.77 -9.41 26.25
N THR A 701 17.14 -8.88 27.39
CA THR A 701 16.68 -9.30 28.72
C THR A 701 15.84 -8.20 29.37
N LYS A 702 14.88 -8.59 30.20
CA LYS A 702 14.24 -7.66 31.12
C LYS A 702 15.32 -7.24 32.14
N GLY A 703 15.51 -5.93 32.34
CA GLY A 703 16.38 -5.45 33.40
C GLY A 703 15.93 -6.06 34.74
N ASP A 704 16.86 -6.53 35.53
CA ASP A 704 16.58 -6.95 36.90
C ASP A 704 15.96 -5.77 37.62
N GLY A 705 14.64 -5.85 37.89
CA GLY A 705 13.95 -4.87 38.70
C GLY A 705 14.68 -4.86 40.05
N VAL A 706 15.20 -3.71 40.42
CA VAL A 706 15.63 -3.46 41.81
C VAL A 706 14.45 -3.88 42.69
N SER A 707 14.65 -4.97 43.41
CA SER A 707 13.77 -5.38 44.49
C SER A 707 13.72 -4.23 45.49
N GLY A 708 12.78 -3.32 45.27
CA GLY A 708 12.47 -2.23 46.19
C GLY A 708 11.83 -2.77 47.44
N ALA A 709 12.47 -2.48 48.56
CA ALA A 709 12.15 -2.79 49.90
C ALA A 709 10.66 -2.61 50.25
N ASN A 710 10.16 -3.62 51.02
CA ASN A 710 9.10 -3.57 51.99
C ASN A 710 8.32 -2.24 52.13
N ALA A 711 7.09 -2.22 51.63
CA ALA A 711 6.03 -1.37 52.16
C ALA A 711 5.26 -2.17 53.19
N PRO A 712 4.97 -1.63 54.40
CA PRO A 712 4.16 -2.32 55.41
C PRO A 712 2.70 -2.33 54.94
N GLU A 713 2.06 -3.48 55.07
CA GLU A 713 0.60 -3.62 54.92
C GLU A 713 -0.13 -2.83 56.03
N PRO A 714 -1.33 -2.29 55.70
CA PRO A 714 -2.30 -1.93 56.71
C PRO A 714 -3.18 -3.08 57.20
#